data_7fc820a2176fd8682755a84eaad5582d
#
_entry.id   7fc820a2176fd8682755a84eaad5582d
#
_cell.length_a   1.000
_cell.length_b   1.000
_cell.length_c   1.000
_cell.angle_alpha   90.00
_cell.angle_beta   90.00
_cell.angle_gamma   90.00
#
_symmetry.space_group_name_H-M   'P 1'
#
loop_
_entity.id
_entity.type
_entity.pdbx_description
1 polymer ?
#
loop_
_entity_poly.entity_id
_entity_poly.type
_entity_poly.pdbx_seq_one_letter_code
_entity_poly.pdbx_strand_id
1 'polypeptide(L)'
;MLLVNGLRPYVEISDPKSEVSLDEPESLRKVSSVRGVQGEPESSGMKLSQDGVVRPHYRVYVRDTTKVRGVRKSLTEQGWRVTSADILFFQRLLLDLDLGPHIAMRGEVLWAGERAPEEAKTPENTNRETAEKRIQAVGGSGIYPLDMVVSCDINGLSRAEPFPAPFVTMSFDLETSITDNTILCAAAVVDRYGERKEYPITGGEVEILEKLTEVVRTEDPDFITGYNIDNFDLPRMEERSEYIDTESEMDRSTLLGWGRVPMNETETKRGWRKPGRIFPNREQNRTWTIKGRIPLDAWWQARQTLRPQRESLRYVSQLLWPDDEEMQKMDIDASKMDEEWASRPDEVLEYCVRDTVLPLDILEKMKSIARKEALASVSLTTVDIAATSTTSRWIDSLVIRLADRSGVAVPNTNQGPRKQDKIAGGYVHEVDPGVKPWVVVLDFKSMYPSIMISNNICSTTLVRDGSEDDSHSVSPVTNTRYISKGERLGLVPQLLQGLMDSRDRHKAALEKANEEGDDAEAFLQDQLQYAVKILMNSFYGVFASNFYRFTHPSLGASITEWARHNIKEIISKVEDDGDEVVYSDTDSIFVIAPTEGAPMNKPTGGVELEGWEKARTSTLEFGQSLAERFTREGAELEFETALSSFFSHGAKKRYVGRVVWPREEMLIRGYEVRRTDSFQLLSDTMTQMFEMILDGNEIGAVDMTKSVIDKVKAGEVEASQLIISRSCKGKWNSKKEEWDFSVYKNEDGLPYVRAAKQRIAEGLQFTPGMKVGYIVTEPDENEKKLGVKAWLVDEIGGDPPEYDREYYAKRLAKSLGRVTEAFGWDEKNLLKGNRQSNLFDF
;
A
#
# COMPACT_ATOMS: atom_id res chain seq x y z
N MET A 1 -18.00 2.62 23.19
CA MET A 1 -18.98 2.16 22.15
C MET A 1 -19.98 3.26 21.89
N LEU A 2 -20.31 3.54 20.64
CA LEU A 2 -21.30 4.51 20.25
C LEU A 2 -22.56 3.80 19.73
N LEU A 3 -23.70 4.05 20.33
CA LEU A 3 -25.03 3.57 19.89
C LEU A 3 -25.74 4.72 19.19
N VAL A 4 -25.95 4.61 17.88
CA VAL A 4 -26.57 5.67 17.07
C VAL A 4 -28.00 5.28 16.72
N ASN A 5 -28.95 6.12 17.10
CA ASN A 5 -30.37 5.97 16.79
C ASN A 5 -30.76 6.79 15.56
N GLY A 6 -31.77 6.32 14.83
CA GLY A 6 -32.36 7.07 13.70
C GLY A 6 -31.81 6.73 12.32
N LEU A 7 -30.72 5.97 12.21
CA LEU A 7 -30.21 5.55 10.89
C LEU A 7 -30.98 4.35 10.35
N ARG A 8 -31.43 4.44 9.09
CA ARG A 8 -32.15 3.36 8.39
C ARG A 8 -31.38 2.94 7.14
N PRO A 9 -31.11 1.63 6.90
CA PRO A 9 -30.49 1.17 5.67
C PRO A 9 -31.43 1.40 4.48
N TYR A 10 -30.84 1.81 3.34
CA TYR A 10 -31.60 2.05 2.11
C TYR A 10 -30.83 1.66 0.84
N VAL A 11 -31.58 1.55 -0.25
CA VAL A 11 -31.05 1.54 -1.63
C VAL A 11 -31.73 2.67 -2.41
N GLU A 12 -31.13 3.12 -3.49
CA GLU A 12 -31.79 4.08 -4.40
C GLU A 12 -32.25 3.40 -5.68
N ILE A 13 -33.40 3.84 -6.20
CA ILE A 13 -33.97 3.32 -7.42
C ILE A 13 -34.30 4.45 -8.38
N SER A 14 -34.25 4.16 -9.68
CA SER A 14 -34.81 5.00 -10.76
C SER A 14 -35.34 4.11 -11.86
N ASP A 15 -36.28 4.64 -12.65
CA ASP A 15 -36.70 4.00 -13.86
C ASP A 15 -35.67 4.15 -14.97
N PRO A 16 -35.16 3.06 -15.58
CA PRO A 16 -34.17 3.12 -16.65
C PRO A 16 -34.71 3.77 -17.93
N LYS A 17 -36.04 3.71 -18.16
CA LYS A 17 -36.67 4.22 -19.38
C LYS A 17 -37.38 5.55 -19.17
N SER A 18 -37.52 6.01 -17.95
CA SER A 18 -38.39 7.13 -17.53
C SER A 18 -39.88 6.92 -17.91
N GLU A 19 -40.27 5.65 -18.05
CA GLU A 19 -41.61 5.24 -18.44
C GLU A 19 -42.50 4.90 -17.24
N VAL A 20 -41.87 4.61 -16.09
CA VAL A 20 -42.57 4.27 -14.83
C VAL A 20 -42.54 5.46 -13.91
N SER A 21 -43.70 6.00 -13.61
CA SER A 21 -43.86 7.08 -12.63
C SER A 21 -44.03 6.45 -11.22
N LEU A 22 -43.16 6.82 -10.30
CA LEU A 22 -43.34 6.49 -8.88
C LEU A 22 -44.44 7.30 -8.20
N ASP A 23 -44.90 8.36 -8.87
CA ASP A 23 -46.05 9.16 -8.41
C ASP A 23 -47.38 8.40 -8.57
N GLU A 24 -47.38 7.32 -9.37
CA GLU A 24 -48.54 6.46 -9.50
C GLU A 24 -48.69 5.54 -8.28
N PRO A 25 -49.83 5.52 -7.62
CA PRO A 25 -50.06 4.72 -6.41
C PRO A 25 -49.82 3.22 -6.61
N GLU A 26 -49.99 2.69 -7.80
CA GLU A 26 -49.71 1.29 -8.12
C GLU A 26 -48.22 0.96 -8.17
N SER A 27 -47.40 1.84 -8.73
CA SER A 27 -45.95 1.68 -8.77
C SER A 27 -45.31 1.74 -7.38
N LEU A 28 -45.76 2.65 -6.51
CA LEU A 28 -45.34 2.73 -5.11
C LEU A 28 -45.74 1.47 -4.36
N ARG A 29 -46.97 0.94 -4.56
CA ARG A 29 -47.39 -0.33 -3.92
C ARG A 29 -46.53 -1.50 -4.34
N LYS A 30 -46.13 -1.59 -5.60
CA LYS A 30 -45.23 -2.65 -6.10
C LYS A 30 -43.87 -2.64 -5.37
N VAL A 31 -43.27 -1.45 -5.20
CA VAL A 31 -42.00 -1.29 -4.49
C VAL A 31 -42.18 -1.60 -3.01
N SER A 32 -43.20 -1.03 -2.35
CA SER A 32 -43.49 -1.22 -0.92
C SER A 32 -43.84 -2.66 -0.58
N SER A 33 -44.39 -3.44 -1.51
CA SER A 33 -44.72 -4.86 -1.33
C SER A 33 -43.51 -5.80 -1.38
N VAL A 34 -42.32 -5.33 -1.79
CA VAL A 34 -41.12 -6.14 -1.87
C VAL A 34 -40.70 -6.59 -0.45
N ARG A 35 -40.49 -7.90 -0.29
CA ARG A 35 -40.10 -8.48 1.00
C ARG A 35 -38.80 -7.88 1.53
N GLY A 36 -38.89 -7.21 2.68
CA GLY A 36 -37.74 -6.57 3.36
C GLY A 36 -37.73 -5.04 3.20
N VAL A 37 -38.59 -4.48 2.38
CA VAL A 37 -38.81 -3.03 2.29
C VAL A 37 -39.59 -2.55 3.49
N GLN A 38 -39.30 -1.34 3.96
CA GLN A 38 -39.94 -0.67 5.09
C GLN A 38 -40.53 0.69 4.66
N GLY A 39 -41.83 0.80 4.62
CA GLY A 39 -42.53 2.03 4.22
C GLY A 39 -42.56 2.24 2.72
N GLU A 40 -42.98 3.44 2.33
CA GLU A 40 -43.00 3.87 0.93
C GLU A 40 -41.68 4.46 0.50
N PRO A 41 -41.35 4.40 -0.83
CA PRO A 41 -40.18 5.08 -1.35
C PRO A 41 -40.22 6.59 -1.15
N GLU A 42 -39.14 7.19 -0.70
CA GLU A 42 -39.02 8.65 -0.50
C GLU A 42 -38.24 9.28 -1.67
N SER A 43 -38.70 10.38 -2.23
CA SER A 43 -37.99 11.10 -3.30
C SER A 43 -36.61 11.55 -2.82
N SER A 44 -35.57 11.24 -3.57
CA SER A 44 -34.20 11.73 -3.34
C SER A 44 -33.79 12.77 -4.41
N GLY A 45 -34.75 13.27 -5.18
CA GLY A 45 -34.54 14.32 -6.17
C GLY A 45 -34.16 13.84 -7.57
N MET A 46 -33.89 14.80 -8.43
CA MET A 46 -33.37 14.55 -9.79
C MET A 46 -31.89 14.28 -9.72
N LYS A 47 -31.43 13.14 -10.26
CA LYS A 47 -30.01 12.80 -10.26
C LYS A 47 -29.54 12.42 -11.68
N LEU A 48 -28.29 12.81 -11.98
CA LEU A 48 -27.57 12.37 -13.16
C LEU A 48 -27.20 10.89 -13.04
N SER A 49 -27.75 10.08 -13.92
CA SER A 49 -27.47 8.64 -13.97
C SER A 49 -26.18 8.32 -14.76
N GLN A 50 -25.67 7.11 -14.60
CA GLN A 50 -24.41 6.65 -15.24
C GLN A 50 -24.44 6.73 -16.79
N ASP A 51 -25.61 6.69 -17.41
CA ASP A 51 -25.81 6.83 -18.87
C ASP A 51 -25.85 8.28 -19.35
N GLY A 52 -25.66 9.25 -18.46
CA GLY A 52 -25.67 10.68 -18.78
C GLY A 52 -27.06 11.33 -18.73
N VAL A 53 -28.12 10.59 -18.38
CA VAL A 53 -29.51 11.11 -18.34
C VAL A 53 -29.88 11.48 -16.90
N VAL A 54 -30.53 12.62 -16.74
CA VAL A 54 -31.07 13.09 -15.46
C VAL A 54 -32.45 12.50 -15.25
N ARG A 55 -32.67 11.82 -14.10
CA ARG A 55 -33.94 11.13 -13.77
C ARG A 55 -34.32 11.34 -12.31
N PRO A 56 -35.62 11.21 -11.98
CA PRO A 56 -36.01 11.13 -10.56
C PRO A 56 -35.47 9.88 -9.92
N HIS A 57 -34.95 10.02 -8.71
CA HIS A 57 -34.46 8.94 -7.86
C HIS A 57 -35.24 8.89 -6.55
N TYR A 58 -35.38 7.69 -5.99
CA TYR A 58 -36.14 7.44 -4.77
C TYR A 58 -35.36 6.53 -3.84
N ARG A 59 -35.37 6.84 -2.53
CA ARG A 59 -34.83 5.98 -1.47
C ARG A 59 -35.86 4.95 -1.07
N VAL A 60 -35.43 3.70 -1.07
CA VAL A 60 -36.20 2.55 -0.59
C VAL A 60 -35.54 2.04 0.68
N TYR A 61 -36.17 2.31 1.82
CA TYR A 61 -35.65 1.84 3.11
C TYR A 61 -35.86 0.36 3.27
N VAL A 62 -34.88 -0.27 3.94
CA VAL A 62 -34.84 -1.71 4.15
C VAL A 62 -34.88 -1.99 5.65
N ARG A 63 -35.60 -3.03 6.09
CA ARG A 63 -35.82 -3.34 7.51
C ARG A 63 -34.54 -3.56 8.29
N ASP A 64 -33.57 -4.23 7.66
CA ASP A 64 -32.26 -4.49 8.22
C ASP A 64 -31.21 -4.71 7.10
N THR A 65 -29.93 -4.60 7.46
CA THR A 65 -28.82 -4.70 6.50
C THR A 65 -28.72 -6.06 5.79
N THR A 66 -29.22 -7.14 6.39
CA THR A 66 -29.18 -8.50 5.82
C THR A 66 -30.13 -8.64 4.63
N LYS A 67 -31.16 -7.78 4.54
CA LYS A 67 -32.17 -7.81 3.48
C LYS A 67 -31.78 -7.01 2.25
N VAL A 68 -30.80 -6.12 2.31
CA VAL A 68 -30.37 -5.23 1.20
C VAL A 68 -30.12 -6.03 -0.09
N ARG A 69 -29.39 -7.14 0.00
CA ARG A 69 -29.11 -8.00 -1.19
C ARG A 69 -30.37 -8.58 -1.82
N GLY A 70 -31.32 -9.03 -1.00
CA GLY A 70 -32.60 -9.58 -1.48
C GLY A 70 -33.48 -8.51 -2.11
N VAL A 71 -33.60 -7.36 -1.45
CA VAL A 71 -34.38 -6.21 -1.96
C VAL A 71 -33.78 -5.72 -3.28
N ARG A 72 -32.46 -5.53 -3.37
CA ARG A 72 -31.78 -5.17 -4.63
C ARG A 72 -32.13 -6.14 -5.75
N LYS A 73 -32.04 -7.45 -5.51
CA LYS A 73 -32.35 -8.48 -6.51
C LYS A 73 -33.80 -8.36 -7.00
N SER A 74 -34.76 -8.31 -6.08
CA SER A 74 -36.18 -8.23 -6.41
C SER A 74 -36.54 -6.95 -7.17
N LEU A 75 -35.99 -5.79 -6.79
CA LEU A 75 -36.19 -4.53 -7.50
C LEU A 75 -35.62 -4.57 -8.91
N THR A 76 -34.41 -5.15 -9.07
CA THR A 76 -33.77 -5.31 -10.38
C THR A 76 -34.58 -6.25 -11.29
N GLU A 77 -35.12 -7.34 -10.75
CA GLU A 77 -36.03 -8.26 -11.49
C GLU A 77 -37.33 -7.61 -11.91
N GLN A 78 -37.80 -6.61 -11.16
CA GLN A 78 -38.96 -5.78 -11.53
C GLN A 78 -38.65 -4.68 -12.58
N GLY A 79 -37.38 -4.58 -13.02
CA GLY A 79 -36.99 -3.63 -14.05
C GLY A 79 -36.43 -2.30 -13.50
N TRP A 80 -36.35 -2.12 -12.18
CA TRP A 80 -35.76 -0.91 -11.58
C TRP A 80 -34.25 -0.88 -11.74
N ARG A 81 -33.69 0.30 -12.02
CA ARG A 81 -32.25 0.56 -11.87
C ARG A 81 -31.97 0.82 -10.40
N VAL A 82 -31.23 -0.08 -9.77
CA VAL A 82 -30.87 0.01 -8.33
C VAL A 82 -29.45 0.50 -8.20
N THR A 83 -29.26 1.58 -7.44
CA THR A 83 -27.98 2.23 -7.15
C THR A 83 -27.71 2.27 -5.64
N SER A 84 -26.52 2.63 -5.20
CA SER A 84 -26.12 2.74 -3.78
C SER A 84 -26.32 1.46 -2.93
N ALA A 85 -26.43 0.29 -3.56
CA ALA A 85 -26.82 -0.96 -2.89
C ALA A 85 -25.64 -1.81 -2.41
N ASP A 86 -24.42 -1.40 -2.66
CA ASP A 86 -23.17 -2.08 -2.28
C ASP A 86 -22.30 -1.27 -1.31
N ILE A 87 -22.86 -0.20 -0.76
CA ILE A 87 -22.22 0.62 0.27
C ILE A 87 -22.51 -0.02 1.63
N LEU A 88 -21.46 -0.27 2.43
CA LEU A 88 -21.61 -0.83 3.76
C LEU A 88 -22.37 0.14 4.68
N PHE A 89 -23.23 -0.40 5.52
CA PHE A 89 -24.14 0.41 6.33
C PHE A 89 -23.43 1.40 7.27
N PHE A 90 -22.34 0.98 7.90
CA PHE A 90 -21.56 1.90 8.74
C PHE A 90 -20.86 3.01 7.94
N GLN A 91 -20.45 2.72 6.68
CA GLN A 91 -19.95 3.75 5.77
C GLN A 91 -21.06 4.72 5.39
N ARG A 92 -22.31 4.23 5.27
CA ARG A 92 -23.47 5.09 4.97
C ARG A 92 -23.71 6.12 6.08
N LEU A 93 -23.50 5.75 7.35
CA LEU A 93 -23.54 6.71 8.45
C LEU A 93 -22.54 7.87 8.24
N LEU A 94 -21.28 7.54 7.93
CA LEU A 94 -20.27 8.56 7.68
C LEU A 94 -20.57 9.45 6.47
N LEU A 95 -21.10 8.84 5.40
CA LEU A 95 -21.44 9.53 4.15
C LEU A 95 -22.65 10.47 4.31
N ASP A 96 -23.73 9.98 4.90
CA ASP A 96 -24.98 10.72 5.04
C ASP A 96 -24.87 11.90 6.00
N LEU A 97 -24.08 11.75 7.07
CA LEU A 97 -23.85 12.78 8.08
C LEU A 97 -22.57 13.61 7.86
N ASP A 98 -21.85 13.37 6.78
CA ASP A 98 -20.55 14.01 6.49
C ASP A 98 -19.51 13.86 7.59
N LEU A 99 -19.45 12.70 8.23
CA LEU A 99 -18.50 12.42 9.29
C LEU A 99 -17.15 11.97 8.73
N GLY A 100 -16.09 12.24 9.47
CA GLY A 100 -14.73 11.71 9.27
C GLY A 100 -14.36 10.72 10.36
N PRO A 101 -13.06 10.44 10.55
CA PRO A 101 -12.58 9.59 11.65
C PRO A 101 -12.73 10.27 13.01
N HIS A 102 -12.69 11.61 13.05
CA HIS A 102 -12.85 12.42 14.24
C HIS A 102 -14.30 12.93 14.31
N ILE A 103 -14.98 12.57 15.39
CA ILE A 103 -16.42 12.83 15.58
C ILE A 103 -16.65 13.52 16.91
N ALA A 104 -17.32 14.66 16.88
CA ALA A 104 -17.92 15.27 18.06
C ALA A 104 -19.32 14.70 18.25
N MET A 105 -19.69 14.40 19.48
CA MET A 105 -21.01 13.83 19.79
C MET A 105 -21.66 14.49 20.99
N ARG A 106 -22.99 14.58 20.95
CA ARG A 106 -23.84 14.92 22.07
C ARG A 106 -24.79 13.76 22.31
N GLY A 107 -24.70 13.14 23.49
CA GLY A 107 -25.46 11.95 23.78
C GLY A 107 -25.49 11.67 25.26
N GLU A 108 -26.20 10.59 25.64
CA GLU A 108 -26.32 10.11 27.01
C GLU A 108 -25.26 9.04 27.27
N VAL A 109 -24.51 9.16 28.37
CA VAL A 109 -23.57 8.13 28.82
C VAL A 109 -24.35 7.02 29.52
N LEU A 110 -24.45 5.86 28.91
CA LEU A 110 -25.12 4.68 29.45
C LEU A 110 -24.22 3.85 30.34
N TRP A 111 -22.92 3.82 30.09
CA TRP A 111 -21.88 3.15 30.84
C TRP A 111 -20.61 4.00 30.90
N ALA A 112 -20.03 4.10 32.12
CA ALA A 112 -18.72 4.68 32.35
C ALA A 112 -17.90 3.73 33.24
N GLY A 113 -16.85 3.12 32.64
CA GLY A 113 -15.91 2.23 33.32
C GLY A 113 -14.86 2.99 34.13
N GLU A 114 -13.90 2.28 34.71
CA GLU A 114 -12.85 2.88 35.55
C GLU A 114 -12.02 3.92 34.82
N ARG A 115 -11.70 3.69 33.53
CA ARG A 115 -10.89 4.59 32.67
C ARG A 115 -11.70 5.72 32.03
N ALA A 116 -13.02 5.77 32.24
CA ALA A 116 -13.82 6.88 31.74
C ALA A 116 -13.52 8.16 32.52
N PRO A 117 -13.63 9.37 31.89
CA PRO A 117 -13.50 10.65 32.58
C PRO A 117 -14.46 10.75 33.78
N GLU A 118 -13.98 11.37 34.87
CA GLU A 118 -14.78 11.49 36.12
C GLU A 118 -16.09 12.24 35.89
N GLU A 119 -16.08 13.23 34.98
CA GLU A 119 -17.27 14.03 34.62
C GLU A 119 -18.36 13.18 33.96
N ALA A 120 -17.98 12.04 33.37
CA ALA A 120 -18.90 11.12 32.73
C ALA A 120 -19.49 10.09 33.69
N LYS A 121 -18.98 9.98 34.92
CA LYS A 121 -19.41 8.99 35.92
C LYS A 121 -20.57 9.46 36.76
N THR A 122 -21.61 8.63 36.82
CA THR A 122 -22.77 8.82 37.71
C THR A 122 -23.09 7.50 38.40
N PRO A 123 -23.83 7.50 39.56
CA PRO A 123 -24.22 6.26 40.23
C PRO A 123 -25.03 5.31 39.34
N GLU A 124 -25.75 5.83 38.37
CA GLU A 124 -26.58 5.04 37.45
C GLU A 124 -25.76 4.37 36.34
N ASN A 125 -24.73 5.06 35.80
CA ASN A 125 -23.94 4.54 34.67
C ASN A 125 -22.66 3.79 35.11
N THR A 126 -22.25 3.89 36.37
CA THR A 126 -21.17 3.08 36.96
C THR A 126 -21.69 1.77 37.57
N ASN A 127 -22.98 1.63 37.79
CA ASN A 127 -23.59 0.37 38.18
C ASN A 127 -23.81 -0.50 36.94
N ARG A 128 -23.08 -1.61 36.82
CA ARG A 128 -23.09 -2.48 35.65
C ARG A 128 -24.49 -3.01 35.31
N GLU A 129 -25.24 -3.53 36.27
CA GLU A 129 -26.58 -4.09 36.04
C GLU A 129 -27.55 -3.03 35.50
N THR A 130 -27.53 -1.85 36.07
CA THR A 130 -28.35 -0.71 35.64
C THR A 130 -27.98 -0.26 34.24
N ALA A 131 -26.68 -0.13 33.94
CA ALA A 131 -26.18 0.27 32.66
C ALA A 131 -26.52 -0.77 31.57
N GLU A 132 -26.38 -2.07 31.83
CA GLU A 132 -26.77 -3.13 30.90
C GLU A 132 -28.26 -3.09 30.54
N LYS A 133 -29.15 -2.86 31.50
CA LYS A 133 -30.59 -2.69 31.23
C LYS A 133 -30.85 -1.47 30.32
N ARG A 134 -30.16 -0.35 30.55
CA ARG A 134 -30.28 0.87 29.73
C ARG A 134 -29.75 0.65 28.31
N ILE A 135 -28.62 -0.02 28.17
CA ILE A 135 -28.01 -0.37 26.88
C ILE A 135 -28.96 -1.29 26.08
N GLN A 136 -29.55 -2.31 26.74
CA GLN A 136 -30.52 -3.20 26.11
C GLN A 136 -31.79 -2.46 25.67
N ALA A 137 -32.27 -1.49 26.46
CA ALA A 137 -33.43 -0.70 26.11
C ALA A 137 -33.28 0.12 24.84
N VAL A 138 -32.07 0.52 24.48
CA VAL A 138 -31.73 1.22 23.22
C VAL A 138 -31.20 0.28 22.13
N GLY A 139 -31.33 -1.03 22.30
CA GLY A 139 -30.95 -2.03 21.28
C GLY A 139 -29.48 -2.44 21.27
N GLY A 140 -28.73 -2.08 22.31
CA GLY A 140 -27.37 -2.57 22.53
C GLY A 140 -27.34 -3.97 23.14
N SER A 141 -26.20 -4.67 23.03
CA SER A 141 -26.03 -6.07 23.41
C SER A 141 -25.19 -6.29 24.68
N GLY A 142 -24.89 -5.24 25.45
CA GLY A 142 -24.21 -5.33 26.75
C GLY A 142 -22.89 -4.56 26.81
N ILE A 143 -22.21 -4.65 27.98
CA ILE A 143 -20.95 -4.02 28.29
C ILE A 143 -19.86 -5.09 28.21
N TYR A 144 -18.91 -4.96 27.34
CA TYR A 144 -17.75 -5.83 27.36
C TYR A 144 -16.55 -5.12 26.76
N PRO A 145 -15.39 -5.34 27.31
CA PRO A 145 -14.20 -4.53 27.57
C PRO A 145 -14.30 -3.10 26.98
N LEU A 146 -15.22 -2.31 27.52
CA LEU A 146 -15.47 -0.95 27.05
C LEU A 146 -15.31 0.04 28.20
N ASP A 147 -14.58 1.10 27.95
CA ASP A 147 -14.41 2.19 28.92
C ASP A 147 -15.69 3.02 29.06
N MET A 148 -16.41 3.19 27.94
CA MET A 148 -17.62 3.99 27.92
C MET A 148 -18.60 3.52 26.84
N VAL A 149 -19.90 3.62 27.11
CA VAL A 149 -20.99 3.44 26.15
C VAL A 149 -21.84 4.69 26.12
N VAL A 150 -21.97 5.30 24.96
CA VAL A 150 -22.76 6.50 24.73
C VAL A 150 -23.88 6.21 23.74
N SER A 151 -25.09 6.66 24.04
CA SER A 151 -26.24 6.65 23.11
C SER A 151 -26.49 8.05 22.60
N CYS A 152 -26.63 8.21 21.29
CA CYS A 152 -27.01 9.48 20.70
C CYS A 152 -27.96 9.28 19.50
N ASP A 153 -28.73 10.32 19.19
CA ASP A 153 -29.43 10.44 17.92
C ASP A 153 -28.47 10.87 16.80
N ILE A 154 -28.82 10.56 15.54
CA ILE A 154 -28.00 10.97 14.38
C ILE A 154 -27.73 12.48 14.34
N ASN A 155 -28.66 13.31 14.85
CA ASN A 155 -28.48 14.77 14.92
C ASN A 155 -27.51 15.21 16.04
N GLY A 156 -27.14 14.31 16.94
CA GLY A 156 -26.12 14.54 17.97
C GLY A 156 -24.69 14.34 17.49
N LEU A 157 -24.50 13.94 16.22
CA LEU A 157 -23.17 13.68 15.64
C LEU A 157 -22.73 14.82 14.73
N SER A 158 -21.48 15.23 14.80
CA SER A 158 -20.84 16.18 13.89
C SER A 158 -19.38 15.82 13.68
N ARG A 159 -18.83 16.31 12.58
CA ARG A 159 -17.41 16.18 12.30
C ARG A 159 -16.59 17.03 13.27
N ALA A 160 -15.50 16.50 13.80
CA ALA A 160 -14.50 17.22 14.56
C ALA A 160 -13.26 17.51 13.71
N GLU A 161 -12.48 18.50 14.12
CA GLU A 161 -11.17 18.76 13.54
C GLU A 161 -10.22 17.59 13.83
N PRO A 162 -9.28 17.30 12.90
CA PRO A 162 -8.28 16.27 13.11
C PRO A 162 -7.39 16.56 14.32
N PHE A 163 -7.10 15.54 15.10
CA PHE A 163 -6.13 15.56 16.18
C PHE A 163 -5.41 14.22 16.25
N PRO A 164 -4.16 14.15 16.75
CA PRO A 164 -3.48 12.87 16.99
C PRO A 164 -4.24 12.08 18.05
N ALA A 165 -4.78 10.91 17.66
CA ALA A 165 -5.52 10.09 18.61
C ALA A 165 -4.55 9.31 19.50
N PRO A 166 -4.82 9.23 20.81
CA PRO A 166 -3.97 8.53 21.77
C PRO A 166 -4.19 7.00 21.67
N PHE A 167 -3.75 6.38 20.62
CA PHE A 167 -3.88 4.95 20.40
C PHE A 167 -2.98 4.14 21.32
N VAL A 168 -3.51 3.04 21.82
CA VAL A 168 -2.76 2.00 22.53
C VAL A 168 -2.40 0.92 21.50
N THR A 169 -1.15 0.58 21.38
CA THR A 169 -0.65 -0.43 20.43
C THR A 169 -0.06 -1.61 21.19
N MET A 170 -0.50 -2.81 20.87
CA MET A 170 0.06 -4.05 21.39
C MET A 170 0.75 -4.81 20.27
N SER A 171 2.03 -5.13 20.46
CA SER A 171 2.73 -6.12 19.67
C SER A 171 2.76 -7.45 20.42
N PHE A 172 2.74 -8.57 19.72
CA PHE A 172 2.91 -9.89 20.30
C PHE A 172 3.64 -10.83 19.34
N ASP A 173 4.24 -11.86 19.90
CA ASP A 173 4.97 -12.91 19.20
C ASP A 173 4.80 -14.25 19.92
N LEU A 174 4.93 -15.36 19.19
CA LEU A 174 4.79 -16.73 19.69
C LEU A 174 5.98 -17.57 19.27
N GLU A 175 6.55 -18.32 20.21
CA GLU A 175 7.46 -19.39 19.89
C GLU A 175 6.76 -20.74 19.94
N THR A 176 6.92 -21.53 18.90
CA THR A 176 6.20 -22.80 18.75
C THR A 176 7.13 -23.96 18.49
N SER A 177 6.75 -25.14 18.99
CA SER A 177 7.40 -26.41 18.65
C SER A 177 7.42 -26.63 17.14
N ILE A 178 8.56 -27.02 16.61
CA ILE A 178 8.71 -27.42 15.20
C ILE A 178 8.15 -28.83 14.94
N THR A 179 7.94 -29.60 16.00
CA THR A 179 7.51 -30.99 15.92
C THR A 179 6.00 -31.13 15.84
N ASP A 180 5.25 -30.41 16.67
CA ASP A 180 3.78 -30.55 16.78
C ASP A 180 3.02 -29.23 16.82
N ASN A 181 3.71 -28.12 16.60
CA ASN A 181 3.12 -26.78 16.57
C ASN A 181 2.58 -26.27 17.92
N THR A 182 2.87 -26.94 19.02
CA THR A 182 2.47 -26.49 20.38
C THR A 182 3.12 -25.13 20.70
N ILE A 183 2.38 -24.23 21.32
CA ILE A 183 2.91 -22.92 21.74
C ILE A 183 3.78 -23.13 22.99
N LEU A 184 5.06 -22.83 22.89
CA LEU A 184 6.06 -22.99 23.95
C LEU A 184 6.10 -21.79 24.89
N CYS A 185 6.12 -20.60 24.34
CA CYS A 185 6.00 -19.34 25.06
C CYS A 185 5.40 -18.26 24.18
N ALA A 186 5.05 -17.14 24.77
CA ALA A 186 4.59 -15.95 24.10
C ALA A 186 5.17 -14.70 24.76
N ALA A 187 5.23 -13.61 24.03
CA ALA A 187 5.47 -12.30 24.59
C ALA A 187 4.44 -11.29 24.06
N ALA A 188 4.11 -10.30 24.87
CA ALA A 188 3.37 -9.13 24.43
C ALA A 188 4.03 -7.87 24.96
N VAL A 189 4.08 -6.81 24.16
CA VAL A 189 4.52 -5.48 24.55
C VAL A 189 3.42 -4.49 24.22
N VAL A 190 2.99 -3.74 25.22
CA VAL A 190 1.95 -2.73 25.06
C VAL A 190 2.57 -1.35 25.16
N ASP A 191 2.44 -0.59 24.10
CA ASP A 191 2.83 0.82 24.03
C ASP A 191 1.59 1.68 24.29
N ARG A 192 1.64 2.43 25.38
CA ARG A 192 0.62 3.41 25.78
C ARG A 192 1.25 4.79 25.83
N TYR A 193 1.13 5.53 24.71
CA TYR A 193 1.61 6.90 24.61
C TYR A 193 3.14 7.04 24.78
N GLY A 194 3.92 6.05 24.32
CA GLY A 194 5.37 6.00 24.47
C GLY A 194 5.86 5.29 25.73
N GLU A 195 4.95 4.93 26.66
CA GLU A 195 5.28 4.07 27.79
C GLU A 195 5.03 2.60 27.42
N ARG A 196 6.08 1.79 27.47
CA ARG A 196 6.02 0.37 27.09
C ARG A 196 6.03 -0.53 28.31
N LYS A 197 5.15 -1.52 28.26
CA LYS A 197 5.05 -2.56 29.28
C LYS A 197 5.15 -3.94 28.64
N GLU A 198 6.09 -4.72 29.13
CA GLU A 198 6.40 -6.05 28.62
C GLU A 198 5.68 -7.12 29.43
N TYR A 199 5.22 -8.16 28.74
CA TYR A 199 4.54 -9.32 29.27
C TYR A 199 5.17 -10.59 28.71
N PRO A 200 6.27 -11.09 29.29
CA PRO A 200 6.77 -12.44 29.01
C PRO A 200 5.82 -13.47 29.57
N ILE A 201 5.41 -14.44 28.74
CA ILE A 201 4.35 -15.39 29.07
C ILE A 201 4.85 -16.82 28.89
N THR A 202 4.84 -17.58 29.97
CA THR A 202 5.20 -19.01 30.03
C THR A 202 4.16 -19.81 30.75
N GLY A 203 4.19 -21.11 30.57
CA GLY A 203 3.26 -22.06 31.21
C GLY A 203 2.85 -23.18 30.27
N GLY A 204 1.75 -23.85 30.58
CA GLY A 204 1.11 -24.76 29.63
C GLY A 204 0.40 -23.98 28.53
N GLU A 205 0.20 -24.57 27.34
CA GLU A 205 -0.35 -23.92 26.17
C GLU A 205 -1.69 -23.21 26.42
N VAL A 206 -2.59 -23.83 27.20
CA VAL A 206 -3.87 -23.20 27.64
C VAL A 206 -3.60 -21.93 28.44
N GLU A 207 -2.68 -22.02 29.40
CA GLU A 207 -2.31 -20.90 30.26
C GLU A 207 -1.70 -19.74 29.48
N ILE A 208 -0.85 -20.05 28.48
CA ILE A 208 -0.24 -19.06 27.59
C ILE A 208 -1.31 -18.30 26.81
N LEU A 209 -2.24 -19.00 26.15
CA LEU A 209 -3.33 -18.38 25.41
C LEU A 209 -4.29 -17.56 26.29
N GLU A 210 -4.59 -18.04 27.49
CA GLU A 210 -5.42 -17.32 28.45
C GLU A 210 -4.73 -16.07 28.98
N LYS A 211 -3.46 -16.14 29.35
CA LYS A 211 -2.66 -14.98 29.82
C LYS A 211 -2.53 -13.94 28.71
N LEU A 212 -2.24 -14.36 27.47
CA LEU A 212 -2.14 -13.44 26.34
C LEU A 212 -3.50 -12.77 26.06
N THR A 213 -4.59 -13.54 26.15
CA THR A 213 -5.97 -13.01 26.03
C THR A 213 -6.29 -12.02 27.15
N GLU A 214 -5.81 -12.30 28.37
CA GLU A 214 -6.01 -11.39 29.52
C GLU A 214 -5.25 -10.07 29.32
N VAL A 215 -4.01 -10.09 28.76
CA VAL A 215 -3.29 -8.86 28.38
C VAL A 215 -4.12 -8.03 27.41
N VAL A 216 -4.69 -8.65 26.34
CA VAL A 216 -5.55 -7.94 25.39
C VAL A 216 -6.78 -7.32 26.06
N ARG A 217 -7.36 -8.00 27.04
CA ARG A 217 -8.57 -7.51 27.75
C ARG A 217 -8.25 -6.40 28.74
N THR A 218 -7.13 -6.52 29.46
CA THR A 218 -6.73 -5.60 30.52
C THR A 218 -6.16 -4.31 29.94
N GLU A 219 -5.26 -4.44 28.98
CA GLU A 219 -4.59 -3.30 28.35
C GLU A 219 -5.44 -2.63 27.26
N ASP A 220 -6.41 -3.35 26.71
CA ASP A 220 -7.41 -2.88 25.74
C ASP A 220 -6.78 -2.13 24.54
N PRO A 221 -5.85 -2.73 23.79
CA PRO A 221 -5.17 -2.06 22.68
C PRO A 221 -6.13 -1.74 21.53
N ASP A 222 -5.87 -0.62 20.86
CA ASP A 222 -6.56 -0.20 19.62
C ASP A 222 -5.95 -0.89 18.40
N PHE A 223 -4.61 -0.93 18.35
CA PHE A 223 -3.86 -1.66 17.33
C PHE A 223 -3.26 -2.93 17.91
N ILE A 224 -3.32 -3.99 17.11
CA ILE A 224 -2.64 -5.25 17.37
C ILE A 224 -1.65 -5.49 16.23
N THR A 225 -0.37 -5.62 16.58
CA THR A 225 0.73 -5.81 15.64
C THR A 225 1.66 -6.94 16.07
N GLY A 226 2.68 -7.15 15.32
CA GLY A 226 3.79 -8.06 15.44
C GLY A 226 4.43 -8.19 14.07
N TYR A 227 5.35 -9.12 13.88
CA TYR A 227 6.03 -9.31 12.61
C TYR A 227 5.56 -10.57 11.91
N ASN A 228 4.80 -10.41 10.81
CA ASN A 228 4.20 -11.52 10.04
C ASN A 228 3.07 -12.25 10.79
N ILE A 229 2.43 -11.58 11.72
CA ILE A 229 1.33 -12.15 12.52
C ILE A 229 0.14 -12.63 11.69
N ASP A 230 -0.13 -11.96 10.56
CA ASP A 230 -1.23 -12.32 9.64
C ASP A 230 -1.07 -13.74 9.06
N ASN A 231 0.14 -14.23 8.96
CA ASN A 231 0.43 -15.49 8.28
C ASN A 231 0.99 -16.57 9.21
N PHE A 232 1.43 -16.22 10.42
CA PHE A 232 1.98 -17.17 11.38
C PHE A 232 1.21 -17.14 12.72
N ASP A 233 1.37 -16.11 13.54
CA ASP A 233 0.90 -16.11 14.92
C ASP A 233 -0.62 -16.22 15.00
N LEU A 234 -1.35 -15.39 14.28
CA LEU A 234 -2.82 -15.43 14.30
C LEU A 234 -3.40 -16.75 13.77
N PRO A 235 -2.93 -17.31 12.64
CA PRO A 235 -3.31 -18.67 12.21
C PRO A 235 -2.97 -19.74 13.25
N ARG A 236 -1.78 -19.67 13.84
CA ARG A 236 -1.33 -20.64 14.86
C ARG A 236 -2.20 -20.58 16.10
N MET A 237 -2.47 -19.38 16.61
CA MET A 237 -3.38 -19.20 17.74
C MET A 237 -4.79 -19.74 17.46
N GLU A 238 -5.33 -19.48 16.26
CA GLU A 238 -6.66 -19.98 15.89
C GLU A 238 -6.67 -21.51 15.86
N GLU A 239 -5.68 -22.13 15.20
CA GLU A 239 -5.53 -23.58 15.09
C GLU A 239 -5.39 -24.25 16.46
N ARG A 240 -4.49 -23.73 17.31
CA ARG A 240 -4.22 -24.32 18.62
C ARG A 240 -5.39 -24.09 19.59
N SER A 241 -5.97 -22.89 19.59
CA SER A 241 -7.18 -22.62 20.39
C SER A 241 -8.34 -23.53 20.00
N GLU A 242 -8.54 -23.82 18.72
CA GLU A 242 -9.59 -24.71 18.24
C GLU A 242 -9.33 -26.15 18.69
N TYR A 243 -8.09 -26.63 18.57
CA TYR A 243 -7.69 -27.94 19.06
C TYR A 243 -7.94 -28.08 20.57
N ILE A 244 -7.46 -27.14 21.38
CA ILE A 244 -7.59 -27.13 22.84
C ILE A 244 -9.08 -27.05 23.26
N ASP A 245 -9.85 -26.14 22.66
CA ASP A 245 -11.28 -25.95 22.98
C ASP A 245 -12.10 -27.21 22.68
N THR A 246 -11.65 -28.04 21.72
CA THR A 246 -12.32 -29.30 21.34
C THR A 246 -11.89 -30.47 22.24
N GLU A 247 -10.58 -30.66 22.41
CA GLU A 247 -10.01 -31.79 23.17
C GLU A 247 -10.27 -31.66 24.69
N SER A 248 -10.31 -30.43 25.21
CA SER A 248 -10.52 -30.17 26.63
C SER A 248 -11.97 -29.93 26.98
N GLU A 249 -12.91 -30.05 26.02
CA GLU A 249 -14.35 -29.80 26.21
C GLU A 249 -14.63 -28.45 26.92
N MET A 250 -13.87 -27.40 26.53
CA MET A 250 -13.93 -26.09 27.18
C MET A 250 -15.31 -25.44 26.97
N ASP A 251 -15.91 -24.90 27.99
CA ASP A 251 -17.20 -24.18 27.93
C ASP A 251 -17.12 -22.91 27.06
N ARG A 252 -15.93 -22.34 26.92
CA ARG A 252 -15.67 -21.14 26.12
C ARG A 252 -14.28 -21.15 25.46
N SER A 253 -14.12 -20.39 24.39
CA SER A 253 -12.83 -20.27 23.71
C SER A 253 -11.77 -19.58 24.57
N THR A 254 -10.52 -20.09 24.54
CA THR A 254 -9.34 -19.46 25.12
C THR A 254 -9.06 -18.07 24.52
N LEU A 255 -9.52 -17.81 23.27
CA LEU A 255 -9.40 -16.51 22.60
C LEU A 255 -10.63 -15.60 22.81
N LEU A 256 -11.47 -15.89 23.79
CA LEU A 256 -12.64 -15.12 24.09
C LEU A 256 -12.26 -13.77 24.69
N GLY A 257 -12.57 -12.68 24.01
CA GLY A 257 -12.27 -11.34 24.49
C GLY A 257 -11.22 -10.58 23.67
N TRP A 258 -10.69 -11.18 22.62
CA TRP A 258 -9.84 -10.45 21.67
C TRP A 258 -10.56 -9.31 20.95
N GLY A 259 -11.90 -9.39 20.79
CA GLY A 259 -12.70 -8.31 20.22
C GLY A 259 -13.38 -7.45 21.30
N ARG A 260 -13.76 -6.23 20.93
CA ARG A 260 -14.52 -5.27 21.74
C ARG A 260 -16.05 -5.37 21.57
N VAL A 261 -16.55 -6.33 20.80
CA VAL A 261 -17.98 -6.51 20.61
C VAL A 261 -18.52 -7.35 21.75
N PRO A 262 -19.61 -6.92 22.42
CA PRO A 262 -20.28 -7.72 23.42
C PRO A 262 -20.67 -9.09 22.86
N MET A 263 -20.42 -10.12 23.63
CA MET A 263 -20.62 -11.49 23.21
C MET A 263 -22.04 -11.95 23.50
N ASN A 264 -22.78 -12.27 22.43
CA ASN A 264 -23.86 -13.22 22.56
C ASN A 264 -23.25 -14.62 22.47
N GLU A 265 -23.34 -15.37 23.56
CA GLU A 265 -22.88 -16.76 23.69
C GLU A 265 -23.65 -17.74 22.78
N THR A 266 -24.57 -17.25 21.95
CA THR A 266 -25.31 -18.09 21.03
C THR A 266 -24.40 -18.63 19.93
N GLU A 267 -24.18 -19.92 19.96
CA GLU A 267 -23.61 -20.72 18.89
C GLU A 267 -24.23 -20.35 17.54
N THR A 268 -23.42 -19.91 16.60
CA THR A 268 -23.89 -19.91 15.22
C THR A 268 -23.89 -21.34 14.70
N LYS A 269 -24.85 -21.70 13.85
CA LYS A 269 -25.04 -23.01 13.24
C LYS A 269 -23.82 -23.62 12.51
N ARG A 270 -22.67 -23.02 12.59
CA ARG A 270 -21.36 -23.46 12.04
C ARG A 270 -20.32 -23.67 13.15
N GLY A 271 -20.77 -24.04 14.29
CA GLY A 271 -20.05 -24.77 15.34
C GLY A 271 -19.08 -23.98 16.18
N TRP A 272 -18.29 -23.04 15.77
CA TRP A 272 -17.17 -22.54 16.61
C TRP A 272 -16.71 -21.10 16.34
N ARG A 273 -17.41 -20.36 15.54
CA ARG A 273 -17.21 -18.90 15.41
C ARG A 273 -17.94 -18.16 16.51
N LYS A 274 -17.40 -18.21 17.72
CA LYS A 274 -17.94 -17.49 18.87
C LYS A 274 -17.63 -15.98 18.72
N PRO A 275 -18.54 -15.08 19.15
CA PRO A 275 -18.26 -13.66 19.24
C PRO A 275 -16.99 -13.38 20.06
N GLY A 276 -16.19 -12.42 19.65
CA GLY A 276 -14.94 -12.06 20.32
C GLY A 276 -13.71 -12.84 19.89
N ARG A 277 -13.85 -13.90 19.09
CA ARG A 277 -12.72 -14.60 18.47
C ARG A 277 -12.07 -13.79 17.35
N ILE A 278 -10.84 -14.15 17.02
CA ILE A 278 -10.15 -13.71 15.84
C ILE A 278 -10.80 -14.35 14.61
N PHE A 279 -11.17 -13.55 13.61
CA PHE A 279 -11.74 -14.04 12.36
C PHE A 279 -10.82 -13.73 11.19
N PRO A 280 -10.33 -14.73 10.44
CA PRO A 280 -9.55 -14.46 9.23
C PRO A 280 -10.44 -13.89 8.13
N ASN A 281 -10.08 -12.72 7.60
CA ASN A 281 -10.67 -12.19 6.37
C ASN A 281 -9.72 -12.46 5.20
N ARG A 282 -9.64 -13.74 4.77
CA ARG A 282 -8.72 -14.17 3.71
C ARG A 282 -9.25 -13.98 2.29
N GLU A 283 -10.54 -13.73 2.13
CA GLU A 283 -11.16 -13.77 0.79
C GLU A 283 -10.76 -12.58 -0.10
N GLN A 284 -10.50 -11.40 0.47
CA GLN A 284 -10.21 -10.21 -0.33
C GLN A 284 -8.85 -9.57 -0.08
N ASN A 285 -8.38 -9.46 1.18
CA ASN A 285 -7.19 -8.66 1.51
C ASN A 285 -6.10 -9.41 2.29
N ARG A 286 -6.26 -10.66 2.63
CA ARG A 286 -5.34 -11.46 3.47
C ARG A 286 -5.12 -10.90 4.87
N THR A 287 -5.98 -10.02 5.34
CA THR A 287 -5.92 -9.42 6.66
C THR A 287 -6.93 -10.07 7.60
N TRP A 288 -6.57 -10.10 8.86
CA TRP A 288 -7.44 -10.58 9.93
C TRP A 288 -8.41 -9.48 10.36
N THR A 289 -9.56 -9.87 10.86
CA THR A 289 -10.53 -8.94 11.45
C THR A 289 -10.71 -9.27 12.91
N ILE A 290 -10.36 -8.33 13.78
CA ILE A 290 -10.63 -8.37 15.22
C ILE A 290 -11.63 -7.26 15.51
N LYS A 291 -12.85 -7.62 15.90
CA LYS A 291 -13.94 -6.64 16.02
C LYS A 291 -13.62 -5.56 17.07
N GLY A 292 -13.58 -4.31 16.65
CA GLY A 292 -13.26 -3.16 17.48
C GLY A 292 -11.77 -2.89 17.69
N ARG A 293 -10.88 -3.67 17.08
CA ARG A 293 -9.43 -3.46 17.09
C ARG A 293 -8.89 -3.51 15.67
N ILE A 294 -7.75 -2.90 15.43
CA ILE A 294 -7.12 -2.80 14.12
C ILE A 294 -5.87 -3.68 14.08
N PRO A 295 -5.90 -4.84 13.43
CA PRO A 295 -4.68 -5.60 13.15
C PRO A 295 -3.84 -4.84 12.11
N LEU A 296 -2.56 -4.61 12.43
CA LEU A 296 -1.63 -3.88 11.59
C LEU A 296 -0.26 -4.57 11.61
N ASP A 297 -0.10 -5.58 10.78
CA ASP A 297 1.14 -6.37 10.69
C ASP A 297 2.32 -5.53 10.20
N ALA A 298 3.36 -5.41 11.02
CA ALA A 298 4.57 -4.64 10.72
C ALA A 298 5.32 -5.17 9.50
N TRP A 299 5.28 -6.48 9.24
CA TRP A 299 5.85 -7.09 8.04
C TRP A 299 5.23 -6.53 6.75
N TRP A 300 3.89 -6.42 6.70
CA TRP A 300 3.20 -5.81 5.56
C TRP A 300 3.55 -4.34 5.37
N GLN A 301 3.68 -3.58 6.47
CA GLN A 301 4.04 -2.17 6.41
C GLN A 301 5.48 -1.99 5.89
N ALA A 302 6.43 -2.77 6.41
CA ALA A 302 7.81 -2.78 5.94
C ALA A 302 7.91 -3.19 4.46
N ARG A 303 7.24 -4.26 4.07
CA ARG A 303 7.21 -4.75 2.70
C ARG A 303 6.68 -3.72 1.69
N GLN A 304 5.62 -3.01 2.03
CA GLN A 304 5.02 -2.01 1.15
C GLN A 304 5.85 -0.73 1.05
N THR A 305 6.43 -0.30 2.17
CA THR A 305 7.13 0.98 2.28
C THR A 305 8.60 0.86 1.85
N LEU A 306 9.32 -0.09 2.42
CA LEU A 306 10.77 -0.25 2.22
C LEU A 306 11.10 -1.10 0.99
N ARG A 307 10.22 -2.04 0.64
CA ARG A 307 10.45 -3.03 -0.43
C ARG A 307 11.80 -3.75 -0.28
N PRO A 308 12.13 -4.29 0.90
CA PRO A 308 13.44 -4.81 1.20
C PRO A 308 13.79 -6.00 0.30
N GLN A 309 15.07 -6.29 0.10
CA GLN A 309 15.50 -7.48 -0.66
C GLN A 309 15.10 -8.77 0.05
N ARG A 310 15.27 -8.81 1.37
CA ARG A 310 14.80 -9.89 2.26
C ARG A 310 13.72 -9.34 3.18
N GLU A 311 12.82 -10.20 3.63
CA GLU A 311 11.64 -9.80 4.40
C GLU A 311 11.68 -10.32 5.84
N SER A 312 12.82 -10.90 6.31
CA SER A 312 13.00 -11.29 7.71
C SER A 312 13.06 -10.09 8.63
N LEU A 313 12.64 -10.26 9.88
CA LEU A 313 12.71 -9.21 10.91
C LEU A 313 14.14 -8.72 11.08
N ARG A 314 15.11 -9.65 11.17
CA ARG A 314 16.55 -9.34 11.25
C ARG A 314 17.02 -8.43 10.11
N TYR A 315 16.69 -8.76 8.86
CA TYR A 315 17.12 -7.95 7.72
C TYR A 315 16.49 -6.56 7.70
N VAL A 316 15.22 -6.46 8.04
CA VAL A 316 14.52 -5.17 8.09
C VAL A 316 15.04 -4.31 9.22
N SER A 317 15.34 -4.88 10.38
CA SER A 317 15.98 -4.16 11.49
C SER A 317 17.37 -3.65 11.12
N GLN A 318 18.21 -4.48 10.51
CA GLN A 318 19.53 -4.06 9.99
C GLN A 318 19.42 -2.95 8.94
N LEU A 319 18.40 -2.98 8.09
CA LEU A 319 18.18 -1.95 7.08
C LEU A 319 17.78 -0.60 7.71
N LEU A 320 17.02 -0.61 8.79
CA LEU A 320 16.54 0.60 9.48
C LEU A 320 17.54 1.15 10.49
N TRP A 321 18.34 0.28 11.09
CA TRP A 321 19.35 0.58 12.11
C TRP A 321 20.65 -0.17 11.85
N PRO A 322 21.42 0.20 10.78
CA PRO A 322 22.60 -0.57 10.37
C PRO A 322 23.73 -0.54 11.39
N ASP A 323 23.83 0.54 12.17
CA ASP A 323 24.93 0.78 13.12
C ASP A 323 24.53 0.53 14.59
N ASP A 324 23.33 0.01 14.85
CA ASP A 324 22.79 -0.16 16.19
C ASP A 324 22.56 -1.65 16.51
N GLU A 325 23.47 -2.23 17.30
CA GLU A 325 23.41 -3.64 17.69
C GLU A 325 22.23 -3.94 18.62
N GLU A 326 21.79 -2.98 19.43
CA GLU A 326 20.63 -3.16 20.32
C GLU A 326 19.31 -3.28 19.54
N MET A 327 19.24 -2.70 18.36
CA MET A 327 18.07 -2.79 17.46
C MET A 327 18.12 -4.01 16.54
N GLN A 328 19.08 -4.94 16.74
CA GLN A 328 19.17 -6.16 15.95
C GLN A 328 18.54 -7.35 16.68
N LYS A 329 18.08 -8.32 15.90
CA LYS A 329 17.51 -9.56 16.41
C LYS A 329 18.57 -10.42 17.10
N MET A 330 18.21 -11.03 18.22
CA MET A 330 19.06 -11.99 18.96
C MET A 330 19.33 -13.27 18.14
N ASP A 331 20.35 -14.02 18.53
CA ASP A 331 20.80 -15.22 17.79
C ASP A 331 20.26 -16.50 18.45
N ILE A 332 19.03 -16.87 18.08
CA ILE A 332 18.36 -18.15 18.39
C ILE A 332 18.12 -18.90 17.08
N ASP A 333 18.40 -20.19 17.05
CA ASP A 333 18.15 -21.05 15.89
C ASP A 333 16.69 -21.53 15.87
N ALA A 334 15.83 -20.78 15.20
CA ALA A 334 14.40 -21.10 15.08
C ALA A 334 14.15 -22.49 14.43
N SER A 335 15.12 -23.04 13.68
CA SER A 335 14.99 -24.39 13.09
C SER A 335 15.17 -25.51 14.11
N LYS A 336 15.62 -25.19 15.32
CA LYS A 336 15.82 -26.10 16.45
C LYS A 336 15.10 -25.66 17.71
N MET A 337 13.96 -24.97 17.54
CA MET A 337 13.24 -24.33 18.64
C MET A 337 12.95 -25.27 19.81
N ASP A 338 12.62 -26.55 19.55
CA ASP A 338 12.39 -27.53 20.63
C ASP A 338 13.67 -27.79 21.46
N GLU A 339 14.85 -27.85 20.82
CA GLU A 339 16.15 -28.04 21.49
C GLU A 339 16.56 -26.78 22.25
N GLU A 340 16.36 -25.60 21.64
CA GLU A 340 16.62 -24.30 22.23
C GLU A 340 15.75 -24.08 23.48
N TRP A 341 14.44 -24.35 23.38
CA TRP A 341 13.53 -24.27 24.53
C TRP A 341 13.88 -25.24 25.65
N ALA A 342 14.27 -26.45 25.31
CA ALA A 342 14.65 -27.45 26.33
C ALA A 342 15.98 -27.13 27.03
N SER A 343 16.93 -26.47 26.37
CA SER A 343 18.26 -26.19 26.90
C SER A 343 18.41 -24.80 27.53
N ARG A 344 17.75 -23.79 27.00
CA ARG A 344 17.88 -22.37 27.42
C ARG A 344 16.56 -21.58 27.30
N PRO A 345 15.49 -21.99 28.05
CA PRO A 345 14.17 -21.38 27.93
C PRO A 345 14.13 -19.88 28.23
N ASP A 346 14.99 -19.40 29.16
CA ASP A 346 15.03 -17.98 29.52
C ASP A 346 15.57 -17.13 28.35
N GLU A 347 16.56 -17.62 27.60
CA GLU A 347 17.09 -16.93 26.41
C GLU A 347 16.08 -16.94 25.26
N VAL A 348 15.32 -18.02 25.07
CA VAL A 348 14.22 -18.10 24.09
C VAL A 348 13.11 -17.12 24.44
N LEU A 349 12.79 -16.98 25.73
CA LEU A 349 11.78 -16.02 26.18
C LEU A 349 12.24 -14.57 25.95
N GLU A 350 13.52 -14.27 26.25
CA GLU A 350 14.10 -12.94 25.96
C GLU A 350 14.10 -12.65 24.46
N TYR A 351 14.44 -13.64 23.64
CA TYR A 351 14.34 -13.57 22.19
C TYR A 351 12.90 -13.26 21.73
N CYS A 352 11.89 -13.96 22.25
CA CYS A 352 10.47 -13.71 21.95
C CYS A 352 10.06 -12.29 22.34
N VAL A 353 10.49 -11.78 23.53
CA VAL A 353 10.25 -10.38 23.94
C VAL A 353 10.90 -9.42 22.94
N ARG A 354 12.12 -9.68 22.50
CA ARG A 354 12.82 -8.84 21.53
C ARG A 354 12.12 -8.79 20.18
N ASP A 355 11.68 -9.94 19.68
CA ASP A 355 10.91 -10.05 18.44
C ASP A 355 9.52 -9.36 18.56
N THR A 356 9.03 -9.13 19.77
CA THR A 356 7.82 -8.39 20.07
C THR A 356 8.05 -6.87 20.13
N VAL A 357 9.22 -6.39 20.58
CA VAL A 357 9.58 -4.95 20.65
C VAL A 357 9.85 -4.38 19.26
N LEU A 358 10.68 -5.06 18.47
CA LEU A 358 11.12 -4.59 17.15
C LEU A 358 9.99 -4.17 16.19
N PRO A 359 8.84 -4.87 16.10
CA PRO A 359 7.71 -4.42 15.27
C PRO A 359 7.15 -3.05 15.66
N LEU A 360 7.11 -2.71 16.96
CA LEU A 360 6.69 -1.38 17.42
C LEU A 360 7.68 -0.31 16.93
N ASP A 361 8.98 -0.56 17.07
CA ASP A 361 10.03 0.36 16.62
C ASP A 361 9.99 0.55 15.09
N ILE A 362 9.75 -0.52 14.32
CA ILE A 362 9.60 -0.47 12.86
C ILE A 362 8.39 0.40 12.48
N LEU A 363 7.23 0.20 13.12
CA LEU A 363 6.03 0.99 12.84
C LEU A 363 6.24 2.47 13.19
N GLU A 364 6.92 2.76 14.30
CA GLU A 364 7.26 4.11 14.73
C GLU A 364 8.25 4.78 13.76
N LYS A 365 9.37 4.13 13.44
CA LYS A 365 10.37 4.63 12.47
C LYS A 365 9.75 4.94 11.12
N MET A 366 8.81 4.12 10.68
CA MET A 366 8.09 4.32 9.43
C MET A 366 6.89 5.28 9.56
N LYS A 367 6.57 5.77 10.77
CA LYS A 367 5.39 6.59 11.07
C LYS A 367 4.08 5.94 10.57
N SER A 368 3.98 4.61 10.68
CA SER A 368 2.92 3.84 10.01
C SER A 368 1.53 4.16 10.53
N ILE A 369 1.34 4.25 11.85
CA ILE A 369 0.04 4.54 12.46
C ILE A 369 -0.39 5.97 12.14
N ALA A 370 0.49 6.96 12.33
CA ALA A 370 0.20 8.36 12.04
C ALA A 370 -0.18 8.58 10.55
N ARG A 371 0.49 7.87 9.63
CA ARG A 371 0.12 7.90 8.20
C ARG A 371 -1.26 7.33 7.93
N LYS A 372 -1.68 6.28 8.64
CA LYS A 372 -3.04 5.71 8.51
C LYS A 372 -4.10 6.65 9.08
N GLU A 373 -3.80 7.30 10.18
CA GLU A 373 -4.66 8.32 10.78
C GLU A 373 -4.83 9.54 9.87
N ALA A 374 -3.74 10.09 9.36
CA ALA A 374 -3.78 11.17 8.37
C ALA A 374 -4.55 10.78 7.10
N LEU A 375 -4.35 9.55 6.61
CA LEU A 375 -5.09 9.04 5.46
C LEU A 375 -6.59 8.89 5.75
N ALA A 376 -6.96 8.43 6.94
CA ALA A 376 -8.36 8.37 7.38
C ALA A 376 -8.98 9.79 7.41
N SER A 377 -8.25 10.77 7.94
CA SER A 377 -8.69 12.16 8.05
C SER A 377 -8.92 12.79 6.67
N VAL A 378 -7.98 12.63 5.74
CA VAL A 378 -8.09 13.19 4.38
C VAL A 378 -9.14 12.45 3.54
N SER A 379 -9.26 11.13 3.67
CA SER A 379 -10.24 10.33 2.91
C SER A 379 -11.62 10.28 3.57
N LEU A 380 -11.78 10.87 4.76
CA LEU A 380 -13.02 10.86 5.54
C LEU A 380 -13.58 9.45 5.77
N THR A 381 -12.69 8.53 6.09
CA THR A 381 -13.00 7.14 6.44
C THR A 381 -12.64 6.86 7.90
N THR A 382 -12.96 5.67 8.38
CA THR A 382 -12.45 5.21 9.68
C THR A 382 -10.99 4.76 9.58
N VAL A 383 -10.26 4.78 10.70
CA VAL A 383 -8.84 4.41 10.74
C VAL A 383 -8.63 2.94 10.34
N ASP A 384 -9.55 2.04 10.69
CA ASP A 384 -9.50 0.65 10.26
C ASP A 384 -9.60 0.49 8.74
N ILE A 385 -10.46 1.28 8.06
CA ILE A 385 -10.52 1.29 6.59
C ILE A 385 -9.22 1.84 6.00
N ALA A 386 -8.66 2.90 6.56
CA ALA A 386 -7.39 3.45 6.11
C ALA A 386 -6.22 2.46 6.29
N ALA A 387 -6.25 1.66 7.36
CA ALA A 387 -5.23 0.68 7.68
C ALA A 387 -5.33 -0.60 6.83
N THR A 388 -6.54 -1.12 6.62
CA THR A 388 -6.76 -2.48 6.11
C THR A 388 -7.34 -2.55 4.69
N SER A 389 -7.85 -1.45 4.15
CA SER A 389 -8.52 -1.43 2.85
C SER A 389 -7.63 -0.96 1.70
N THR A 390 -8.13 -1.14 0.48
CA THR A 390 -7.46 -0.70 -0.75
C THR A 390 -7.74 0.76 -1.06
N THR A 391 -6.89 1.40 -1.86
CA THR A 391 -7.00 2.78 -2.32
C THR A 391 -8.36 3.13 -2.92
N SER A 392 -8.99 2.20 -3.63
CA SER A 392 -10.32 2.42 -4.21
C SER A 392 -11.39 2.71 -3.16
N ARG A 393 -11.28 2.15 -1.94
CA ARG A 393 -12.22 2.44 -0.85
C ARG A 393 -12.02 3.83 -0.23
N TRP A 394 -10.79 4.31 -0.18
CA TRP A 394 -10.50 5.66 0.29
C TRP A 394 -11.08 6.70 -0.67
N ILE A 395 -10.84 6.52 -1.96
CA ILE A 395 -11.41 7.38 -3.02
C ILE A 395 -12.94 7.27 -3.06
N ASP A 396 -13.51 6.08 -2.87
CA ASP A 396 -14.95 5.84 -2.84
C ASP A 396 -15.67 6.74 -1.82
N SER A 397 -15.11 6.88 -0.62
CA SER A 397 -15.66 7.75 0.43
C SER A 397 -15.82 9.19 -0.05
N LEU A 398 -14.80 9.75 -0.70
CA LEU A 398 -14.82 11.13 -1.18
C LEU A 398 -15.75 11.32 -2.38
N VAL A 399 -15.68 10.41 -3.35
CA VAL A 399 -16.48 10.52 -4.59
C VAL A 399 -17.96 10.30 -4.33
N ILE A 400 -18.35 9.36 -3.45
CA ILE A 400 -19.75 9.13 -3.09
C ILE A 400 -20.34 10.35 -2.38
N ARG A 401 -19.60 10.95 -1.42
CA ARG A 401 -20.04 12.18 -0.73
C ARG A 401 -20.31 13.31 -1.69
N LEU A 402 -19.39 13.53 -2.63
CA LEU A 402 -19.56 14.58 -3.62
C LEU A 402 -20.72 14.27 -4.57
N ALA A 403 -20.86 13.01 -5.02
CA ALA A 403 -21.95 12.57 -5.88
C ALA A 403 -23.33 12.79 -5.22
N ASP A 404 -23.48 12.37 -3.97
CA ASP A 404 -24.74 12.55 -3.22
C ASP A 404 -25.13 14.04 -3.10
N ARG A 405 -24.17 14.95 -2.97
CA ARG A 405 -24.40 16.40 -2.86
C ARG A 405 -24.58 17.09 -4.21
N SER A 406 -23.98 16.54 -5.25
CA SER A 406 -24.04 17.13 -6.62
C SER A 406 -25.20 16.58 -7.44
N GLY A 407 -26.13 15.86 -6.84
CA GLY A 407 -27.25 15.26 -7.58
C GLY A 407 -26.81 14.23 -8.63
N VAL A 408 -25.79 13.41 -8.29
CA VAL A 408 -25.32 12.32 -9.14
C VAL A 408 -25.64 10.98 -8.48
N ALA A 409 -26.26 10.08 -9.23
CA ALA A 409 -26.57 8.74 -8.73
C ALA A 409 -25.31 7.91 -8.59
N VAL A 410 -25.16 7.24 -7.46
CA VAL A 410 -23.98 6.42 -7.15
C VAL A 410 -24.11 5.02 -7.75
N PRO A 411 -23.38 4.68 -8.83
CA PRO A 411 -23.48 3.35 -9.43
C PRO A 411 -22.95 2.28 -8.48
N ASN A 412 -23.46 1.06 -8.61
CA ASN A 412 -22.83 -0.08 -7.92
C ASN A 412 -21.52 -0.47 -8.60
N THR A 413 -20.58 -1.04 -7.83
CA THR A 413 -19.33 -1.60 -8.38
C THR A 413 -19.63 -2.75 -9.35
N ASN A 414 -18.84 -2.87 -10.38
CA ASN A 414 -18.97 -3.93 -11.36
C ASN A 414 -18.43 -5.26 -10.81
N GLN A 415 -19.25 -6.30 -10.81
CA GLN A 415 -18.91 -7.62 -10.27
C GLN A 415 -18.58 -8.66 -11.36
N GLY A 416 -18.03 -8.30 -12.49
CA GLY A 416 -17.73 -9.25 -13.56
C GLY A 416 -16.38 -9.00 -14.24
N PRO A 417 -15.73 -10.05 -14.78
CA PRO A 417 -14.52 -9.87 -15.56
C PRO A 417 -14.85 -9.09 -16.83
N ARG A 418 -14.35 -7.87 -16.95
CA ARG A 418 -14.36 -7.12 -18.21
C ARG A 418 -13.02 -7.32 -18.90
N LYS A 419 -13.05 -7.70 -20.18
CA LYS A 419 -11.87 -7.56 -21.03
C LYS A 419 -11.52 -6.08 -21.08
N GLN A 420 -10.33 -5.74 -20.62
CA GLN A 420 -9.79 -4.40 -20.72
C GLN A 420 -8.85 -4.38 -21.93
N ASP A 421 -9.12 -3.51 -22.87
CA ASP A 421 -8.15 -3.16 -23.89
C ASP A 421 -6.95 -2.51 -23.19
N LYS A 422 -5.75 -2.85 -23.63
CA LYS A 422 -4.54 -2.28 -23.04
C LYS A 422 -4.50 -0.80 -23.33
N ILE A 423 -4.58 0.02 -22.29
CA ILE A 423 -4.36 1.45 -22.39
C ILE A 423 -2.87 1.69 -22.67
N ALA A 424 -2.56 2.47 -23.70
CA ALA A 424 -1.20 2.86 -23.98
C ALA A 424 -0.66 3.74 -22.82
N GLY A 425 0.52 3.41 -22.31
CA GLY A 425 1.15 4.13 -21.19
C GLY A 425 1.65 5.54 -21.56
N GLY A 426 2.40 6.18 -20.65
CA GLY A 426 3.06 7.47 -20.88
C GLY A 426 4.09 7.41 -22.01
N TYR A 427 4.48 8.58 -22.50
CA TYR A 427 5.56 8.72 -23.50
C TYR A 427 6.91 8.51 -22.82
N VAL A 428 7.83 7.87 -23.53
CA VAL A 428 9.23 7.75 -23.14
C VAL A 428 10.08 8.09 -24.36
N HIS A 429 10.86 9.15 -24.24
CA HIS A 429 11.78 9.60 -25.28
C HIS A 429 12.90 8.57 -25.48
N GLU A 430 13.47 8.50 -26.67
CA GLU A 430 14.67 7.72 -26.92
C GLU A 430 15.87 8.40 -26.27
N VAL A 431 16.82 7.64 -25.81
CA VAL A 431 18.03 8.15 -25.17
C VAL A 431 19.24 7.58 -25.83
N ASP A 432 20.18 8.46 -26.18
CA ASP A 432 21.47 8.04 -26.74
C ASP A 432 22.36 7.47 -25.62
N PRO A 433 23.07 6.34 -25.89
CA PRO A 433 24.01 5.79 -24.94
C PRO A 433 25.16 6.77 -24.64
N GLY A 434 25.61 6.77 -23.38
CA GLY A 434 26.78 7.53 -22.95
C GLY A 434 26.54 8.45 -21.78
N VAL A 435 27.57 9.20 -21.41
CA VAL A 435 27.53 10.18 -20.31
C VAL A 435 27.23 11.56 -20.91
N LYS A 436 26.28 12.25 -20.27
CA LYS A 436 25.91 13.65 -20.60
C LYS A 436 26.23 14.55 -19.40
N PRO A 437 26.85 15.71 -19.62
CA PRO A 437 27.17 16.67 -18.57
C PRO A 437 25.95 17.54 -18.21
N TRP A 438 25.89 17.97 -17.00
CA TRP A 438 25.02 19.02 -16.49
C TRP A 438 23.58 19.01 -17.02
N VAL A 439 22.76 18.13 -16.44
CA VAL A 439 21.37 17.92 -16.87
C VAL A 439 20.41 18.43 -15.82
N VAL A 440 19.41 19.20 -16.23
CA VAL A 440 18.27 19.58 -15.40
C VAL A 440 17.11 18.61 -15.64
N VAL A 441 16.39 18.29 -14.58
CA VAL A 441 15.18 17.46 -14.61
C VAL A 441 13.99 18.34 -14.26
N LEU A 442 13.08 18.45 -15.21
CA LEU A 442 11.79 19.11 -15.05
C LEU A 442 10.73 18.04 -14.88
N ASP A 443 9.84 18.20 -13.91
CA ASP A 443 8.74 17.27 -13.65
C ASP A 443 7.38 17.97 -13.73
N PHE A 444 6.38 17.27 -14.24
CA PHE A 444 5.01 17.82 -14.27
C PHE A 444 4.38 17.75 -12.87
N LYS A 445 3.98 18.90 -12.35
CA LYS A 445 3.25 18.98 -11.08
C LYS A 445 1.95 18.20 -11.16
N SER A 446 1.91 17.01 -10.54
CA SER A 446 0.70 16.17 -10.49
C SER A 446 0.06 15.95 -11.87
N MET A 447 0.81 15.57 -12.89
CA MET A 447 0.44 15.55 -14.31
C MET A 447 -0.96 14.98 -14.59
N TYR A 448 -1.28 13.77 -14.13
CA TYR A 448 -2.60 13.16 -14.38
C TYR A 448 -3.75 13.91 -13.69
N PRO A 449 -3.68 14.28 -12.41
CA PRO A 449 -4.64 15.18 -11.78
C PRO A 449 -4.86 16.48 -12.54
N SER A 450 -3.79 17.18 -12.93
CA SER A 450 -3.86 18.44 -13.67
C SER A 450 -4.54 18.29 -15.03
N ILE A 451 -4.25 17.21 -15.77
CA ILE A 451 -4.94 16.87 -17.04
C ILE A 451 -6.43 16.61 -16.80
N MET A 452 -6.77 15.86 -15.75
CA MET A 452 -8.18 15.57 -15.44
C MET A 452 -8.95 16.83 -15.08
N ILE A 453 -8.34 17.76 -14.36
CA ILE A 453 -8.92 19.04 -13.99
C ILE A 453 -9.06 19.95 -15.22
N SER A 454 -7.98 20.18 -15.97
CA SER A 454 -8.00 21.15 -17.08
C SER A 454 -8.93 20.73 -18.21
N ASN A 455 -9.00 19.43 -18.52
CA ASN A 455 -9.84 18.89 -19.59
C ASN A 455 -11.21 18.35 -19.09
N ASN A 456 -11.54 18.59 -17.82
CA ASN A 456 -12.80 18.19 -17.22
C ASN A 456 -13.14 16.70 -17.39
N ILE A 457 -12.12 15.81 -17.28
CA ILE A 457 -12.24 14.37 -17.55
C ILE A 457 -12.96 13.66 -16.42
N CYS A 458 -14.20 13.27 -16.65
CA CYS A 458 -15.01 12.52 -15.70
C CYS A 458 -16.07 11.68 -16.41
N SER A 459 -16.58 10.63 -15.78
CA SER A 459 -17.71 9.87 -16.28
C SER A 459 -19.00 10.70 -16.36
N THR A 460 -19.12 11.77 -15.55
CA THR A 460 -20.28 12.68 -15.53
C THR A 460 -20.23 13.76 -16.60
N THR A 461 -19.07 13.98 -17.22
CA THR A 461 -18.86 14.97 -18.27
C THR A 461 -18.60 14.35 -19.64
N LEU A 462 -18.50 13.03 -19.71
CA LEU A 462 -18.30 12.29 -20.95
C LEU A 462 -19.50 12.44 -21.87
N VAL A 463 -19.30 12.97 -23.06
CA VAL A 463 -20.31 13.09 -24.13
C VAL A 463 -20.57 11.70 -24.74
N ARG A 464 -21.84 11.25 -24.72
CA ARG A 464 -22.25 9.90 -25.14
C ARG A 464 -23.18 9.87 -26.35
N ASP A 465 -23.80 10.96 -26.64
CA ASP A 465 -24.78 11.12 -27.71
C ASP A 465 -24.18 11.55 -29.06
N GLY A 466 -22.84 11.71 -29.08
CA GLY A 466 -22.12 12.18 -30.25
C GLY A 466 -22.31 13.66 -30.58
N SER A 467 -22.89 14.45 -29.65
CA SER A 467 -23.00 15.89 -29.83
C SER A 467 -21.63 16.55 -29.99
N GLU A 468 -21.53 17.48 -30.92
CA GLU A 468 -20.34 18.28 -31.18
C GLU A 468 -20.58 19.72 -30.77
N ASP A 469 -19.73 20.20 -29.87
CA ASP A 469 -19.67 21.57 -29.41
C ASP A 469 -18.23 22.03 -29.36
N ASP A 470 -17.95 23.23 -29.86
CA ASP A 470 -16.57 23.77 -29.90
C ASP A 470 -15.99 24.06 -28.49
N SER A 471 -16.85 24.17 -27.47
CA SER A 471 -16.47 24.35 -26.09
C SER A 471 -16.00 23.04 -25.39
N HIS A 472 -16.28 21.88 -25.99
CA HIS A 472 -15.92 20.59 -25.45
C HIS A 472 -14.41 20.36 -25.49
N SER A 473 -13.88 19.78 -24.43
CA SER A 473 -12.50 19.23 -24.45
C SER A 473 -12.46 17.95 -25.28
N VAL A 474 -11.60 17.90 -26.29
CA VAL A 474 -11.49 16.76 -27.23
C VAL A 474 -10.15 16.06 -27.06
N SER A 475 -10.15 14.76 -26.77
CA SER A 475 -8.89 14.02 -26.58
C SER A 475 -8.12 13.91 -27.91
N PRO A 476 -6.77 14.01 -27.87
CA PRO A 476 -5.97 14.22 -29.09
C PRO A 476 -5.96 13.06 -30.10
N VAL A 477 -6.29 11.84 -29.67
CA VAL A 477 -6.18 10.64 -30.52
C VAL A 477 -7.54 9.98 -30.74
N THR A 478 -8.28 9.70 -29.65
CA THR A 478 -9.57 9.01 -29.75
C THR A 478 -10.73 9.95 -30.04
N ASN A 479 -10.52 11.26 -30.06
CA ASN A 479 -11.54 12.29 -30.19
C ASN A 479 -12.70 12.17 -29.19
N THR A 480 -12.41 11.57 -28.02
CA THR A 480 -13.37 11.48 -26.92
C THR A 480 -13.66 12.90 -26.41
N ARG A 481 -14.93 13.25 -26.30
CA ARG A 481 -15.39 14.60 -25.92
C ARG A 481 -15.83 14.65 -24.47
N TYR A 482 -15.52 15.75 -23.81
CA TYR A 482 -15.92 16.06 -22.44
C TYR A 482 -16.56 17.45 -22.41
N ILE A 483 -17.69 17.57 -21.74
CA ILE A 483 -18.43 18.81 -21.55
C ILE A 483 -17.51 19.86 -20.87
N SER A 484 -17.62 21.11 -21.29
CA SER A 484 -16.83 22.22 -20.73
C SER A 484 -17.10 22.43 -19.23
N LYS A 485 -16.10 22.95 -18.51
CA LYS A 485 -16.24 23.30 -17.09
C LYS A 485 -17.37 24.33 -16.84
N GLY A 486 -17.58 25.24 -17.80
CA GLY A 486 -18.61 26.29 -17.72
C GLY A 486 -20.03 25.73 -17.78
N GLU A 487 -20.23 24.63 -18.48
CA GLU A 487 -21.54 23.96 -18.56
C GLU A 487 -21.77 23.03 -17.36
N ARG A 488 -20.81 22.16 -17.05
CA ARG A 488 -20.89 21.26 -15.89
C ARG A 488 -19.50 20.82 -15.43
N LEU A 489 -19.14 21.14 -14.19
CA LEU A 489 -17.91 20.65 -13.59
C LEU A 489 -18.04 19.16 -13.21
N GLY A 490 -17.08 18.36 -13.65
CA GLY A 490 -17.03 16.93 -13.36
C GLY A 490 -16.74 16.64 -11.87
N LEU A 491 -17.31 15.57 -11.34
CA LEU A 491 -17.09 15.15 -9.94
C LEU A 491 -15.61 14.96 -9.62
N VAL A 492 -14.86 14.27 -10.50
CA VAL A 492 -13.46 13.96 -10.27
C VAL A 492 -12.58 15.20 -10.39
N PRO A 493 -12.70 16.05 -11.43
CA PRO A 493 -12.03 17.35 -11.48
C PRO A 493 -12.27 18.21 -10.26
N GLN A 494 -13.52 18.34 -9.81
CA GLN A 494 -13.86 19.10 -8.61
C GLN A 494 -13.15 18.55 -7.35
N LEU A 495 -13.16 17.25 -7.17
CA LEU A 495 -12.53 16.61 -6.03
C LEU A 495 -11.00 16.73 -6.05
N LEU A 496 -10.39 16.55 -7.22
CA LEU A 496 -8.93 16.70 -7.39
C LEU A 496 -8.50 18.14 -7.15
N GLN A 497 -9.23 19.14 -7.62
CA GLN A 497 -8.93 20.53 -7.31
C GLN A 497 -8.97 20.79 -5.80
N GLY A 498 -10.01 20.33 -5.11
CA GLY A 498 -10.11 20.47 -3.66
C GLY A 498 -8.98 19.76 -2.90
N LEU A 499 -8.48 18.63 -3.39
CA LEU A 499 -7.33 17.93 -2.83
C LEU A 499 -6.03 18.68 -3.11
N MET A 500 -5.83 19.26 -4.30
CA MET A 500 -4.66 20.11 -4.60
C MET A 500 -4.61 21.31 -3.66
N ASP A 501 -5.71 22.04 -3.56
CA ASP A 501 -5.82 23.20 -2.65
C ASP A 501 -5.60 22.80 -1.18
N SER A 502 -6.07 21.61 -0.78
CA SER A 502 -5.84 21.08 0.57
C SER A 502 -4.37 20.78 0.80
N ARG A 503 -3.68 20.18 -0.18
CA ARG A 503 -2.26 19.89 -0.08
C ARG A 503 -1.41 21.15 0.05
N ASP A 504 -1.74 22.18 -0.74
CA ASP A 504 -1.02 23.46 -0.69
C ASP A 504 -1.22 24.14 0.67
N ARG A 505 -2.43 24.09 1.26
CA ARG A 505 -2.68 24.58 2.63
C ARG A 505 -1.85 23.82 3.68
N HIS A 506 -1.80 22.48 3.59
CA HIS A 506 -1.01 21.68 4.52
C HIS A 506 0.49 21.92 4.39
N LYS A 507 0.99 22.16 3.16
CA LYS A 507 2.40 22.56 2.96
C LYS A 507 2.70 23.91 3.58
N ALA A 508 1.86 24.91 3.36
CA ALA A 508 2.04 26.24 3.96
C ALA A 508 1.96 26.20 5.50
N ALA A 509 1.06 25.37 6.05
CA ALA A 509 0.97 25.16 7.50
C ALA A 509 2.20 24.45 8.06
N LEU A 510 2.77 23.49 7.32
CA LEU A 510 4.02 22.81 7.66
C LEU A 510 5.21 23.78 7.69
N GLU A 511 5.35 24.61 6.67
CA GLU A 511 6.39 25.65 6.62
C GLU A 511 6.29 26.59 7.82
N LYS A 512 5.09 27.09 8.09
CA LYS A 512 4.83 27.95 9.24
C LYS A 512 5.14 27.27 10.58
N ALA A 513 4.72 26.03 10.78
CA ALA A 513 5.00 25.28 12.00
C ALA A 513 6.50 25.05 12.21
N ASN A 514 7.26 24.79 11.13
CA ASN A 514 8.71 24.69 11.18
C ASN A 514 9.37 26.03 11.56
N GLU A 515 8.88 27.19 11.04
CA GLU A 515 9.36 28.51 11.39
C GLU A 515 9.07 28.86 12.85
N GLU A 516 7.93 28.44 13.37
CA GLU A 516 7.50 28.67 14.76
C GLU A 516 8.14 27.68 15.76
N GLY A 517 8.79 26.60 15.27
CA GLY A 517 9.39 25.53 16.08
C GLY A 517 8.35 24.63 16.75
N ASP A 518 7.14 24.52 16.17
CA ASP A 518 6.10 23.60 16.62
C ASP A 518 6.24 22.25 15.94
N ASP A 519 7.08 21.38 16.50
CA ASP A 519 7.39 20.06 15.96
C ASP A 519 6.14 19.15 15.86
N ALA A 520 5.18 19.31 16.76
CA ALA A 520 3.96 18.50 16.79
C ALA A 520 3.04 18.86 15.61
N GLU A 521 2.81 20.16 15.39
CA GLU A 521 2.02 20.65 14.28
C GLU A 521 2.74 20.39 12.94
N ALA A 522 4.05 20.61 12.87
CA ALA A 522 4.85 20.29 11.69
C ALA A 522 4.74 18.82 11.32
N PHE A 523 4.83 17.92 12.30
CA PHE A 523 4.64 16.49 12.08
C PHE A 523 3.24 16.16 11.54
N LEU A 524 2.19 16.70 12.15
CA LEU A 524 0.81 16.49 11.72
C LEU A 524 0.59 16.97 10.27
N GLN A 525 1.03 18.17 9.95
CA GLN A 525 0.86 18.76 8.63
C GLN A 525 1.65 18.00 7.55
N ASP A 526 2.84 17.49 7.88
CA ASP A 526 3.62 16.62 6.98
C ASP A 526 2.86 15.32 6.67
N GLN A 527 2.26 14.67 7.67
CA GLN A 527 1.49 13.44 7.42
C GLN A 527 0.22 13.72 6.59
N LEU A 528 -0.47 14.82 6.83
CA LEU A 528 -1.68 15.20 6.08
C LEU A 528 -1.35 15.53 4.62
N GLN A 529 -0.33 16.37 4.32
CA GLN A 529 0.06 16.66 2.94
C GLN A 529 0.51 15.40 2.19
N TYR A 530 1.19 14.48 2.87
CA TYR A 530 1.63 13.22 2.29
C TYR A 530 0.43 12.29 1.98
N ALA A 531 -0.56 12.23 2.86
CA ALA A 531 -1.79 11.47 2.64
C ALA A 531 -2.58 12.00 1.42
N VAL A 532 -2.69 13.34 1.29
CA VAL A 532 -3.31 13.95 0.10
C VAL A 532 -2.54 13.58 -1.17
N LYS A 533 -1.20 13.61 -1.16
CA LYS A 533 -0.37 13.19 -2.30
C LYS A 533 -0.65 11.75 -2.72
N ILE A 534 -0.74 10.82 -1.75
CA ILE A 534 -1.07 9.41 -2.02
C ILE A 534 -2.44 9.28 -2.68
N LEU A 535 -3.46 9.97 -2.16
CA LEU A 535 -4.81 9.93 -2.73
C LEU A 535 -4.81 10.46 -4.15
N MET A 536 -4.27 11.65 -4.41
CA MET A 536 -4.24 12.28 -5.73
C MET A 536 -3.57 11.37 -6.79
N ASN A 537 -2.41 10.81 -6.47
CA ASN A 537 -1.69 9.93 -7.39
C ASN A 537 -2.43 8.60 -7.66
N SER A 538 -3.36 8.24 -6.80
CA SER A 538 -4.13 7.01 -6.93
C SER A 538 -5.38 7.14 -7.80
N PHE A 539 -5.85 8.35 -8.06
CA PHE A 539 -7.09 8.60 -8.83
C PHE A 539 -7.03 8.00 -10.22
N TYR A 540 -5.93 8.23 -10.96
CA TYR A 540 -5.78 7.66 -12.30
C TYR A 540 -5.94 6.13 -12.29
N GLY A 541 -5.23 5.43 -11.40
CA GLY A 541 -5.29 3.96 -11.29
C GLY A 541 -6.68 3.43 -10.97
N VAL A 542 -7.43 4.14 -10.14
CA VAL A 542 -8.81 3.77 -9.77
C VAL A 542 -9.77 4.02 -10.93
N PHE A 543 -9.73 5.18 -11.57
CA PHE A 543 -10.67 5.53 -12.65
C PHE A 543 -10.34 4.88 -14.00
N ALA A 544 -9.11 4.47 -14.22
CA ALA A 544 -8.73 3.61 -15.34
C ALA A 544 -9.09 2.13 -15.12
N SER A 545 -9.52 1.76 -13.91
CA SER A 545 -9.91 0.39 -13.54
C SER A 545 -11.31 0.05 -14.02
N ASN A 546 -11.51 -1.17 -14.55
CA ASN A 546 -12.83 -1.66 -14.98
C ASN A 546 -13.76 -2.05 -13.83
N PHE A 547 -13.28 -2.09 -12.61
CA PHE A 547 -14.02 -2.56 -11.43
C PHE A 547 -14.64 -1.42 -10.62
N TYR A 548 -14.19 -0.20 -10.86
CA TYR A 548 -14.65 0.96 -10.11
C TYR A 548 -16.02 1.46 -10.57
N ARG A 549 -16.76 2.19 -9.69
CA ARG A 549 -18.15 2.58 -9.94
C ARG A 549 -18.33 3.72 -10.93
N PHE A 550 -17.46 4.70 -10.98
CA PHE A 550 -17.53 5.89 -11.84
C PHE A 550 -16.59 5.81 -13.05
N THR A 551 -16.29 4.60 -13.53
CA THR A 551 -15.34 4.39 -14.62
C THR A 551 -16.00 4.27 -15.99
N HIS A 552 -15.21 4.58 -17.01
CA HIS A 552 -15.50 4.30 -18.41
C HIS A 552 -14.17 4.00 -19.14
N PRO A 553 -14.14 3.08 -20.12
CA PRO A 553 -12.89 2.72 -20.83
C PRO A 553 -12.14 3.92 -21.44
N SER A 554 -12.88 4.91 -21.96
CA SER A 554 -12.30 6.12 -22.55
C SER A 554 -11.56 7.03 -21.56
N LEU A 555 -11.90 7.00 -20.25
CA LEU A 555 -11.32 7.95 -19.28
C LEU A 555 -9.81 7.75 -19.17
N GLY A 556 -9.36 6.51 -18.90
CA GLY A 556 -7.96 6.19 -18.77
C GLY A 556 -7.16 6.42 -20.06
N ALA A 557 -7.76 6.12 -21.22
CA ALA A 557 -7.14 6.36 -22.52
C ALA A 557 -6.93 7.86 -22.75
N SER A 558 -7.96 8.68 -22.56
CA SER A 558 -7.89 10.14 -22.74
C SER A 558 -6.82 10.80 -21.86
N ILE A 559 -6.74 10.41 -20.58
CA ILE A 559 -5.73 10.95 -19.65
C ILE A 559 -4.31 10.72 -20.19
N THR A 560 -3.99 9.49 -20.62
CA THR A 560 -2.67 9.18 -21.15
C THR A 560 -2.41 9.75 -22.53
N GLU A 561 -3.45 10.00 -23.33
CA GLU A 561 -3.36 10.69 -24.61
C GLU A 561 -2.92 12.14 -24.44
N TRP A 562 -3.61 12.89 -23.56
CA TRP A 562 -3.21 14.25 -23.21
C TRP A 562 -1.82 14.32 -22.59
N ALA A 563 -1.47 13.37 -21.72
CA ALA A 563 -0.13 13.31 -21.14
C ALA A 563 0.94 13.19 -22.21
N ARG A 564 0.74 12.26 -23.16
CA ARG A 564 1.67 12.10 -24.29
C ARG A 564 1.70 13.33 -25.21
N HIS A 565 0.57 13.96 -25.41
CA HIS A 565 0.49 15.18 -26.23
C HIS A 565 1.26 16.34 -25.58
N ASN A 566 1.00 16.61 -24.31
CA ASN A 566 1.62 17.71 -23.57
C ASN A 566 3.14 17.55 -23.50
N ILE A 567 3.64 16.35 -23.15
CA ILE A 567 5.09 16.14 -23.05
C ILE A 567 5.80 16.29 -24.40
N LYS A 568 5.20 15.77 -25.48
CA LYS A 568 5.78 15.92 -26.83
C LYS A 568 5.79 17.37 -27.29
N GLU A 569 4.73 18.11 -27.03
CA GLU A 569 4.66 19.52 -27.35
C GLU A 569 5.72 20.35 -26.62
N ILE A 570 5.95 20.06 -25.31
CA ILE A 570 6.98 20.75 -24.55
C ILE A 570 8.38 20.37 -25.04
N ILE A 571 8.63 19.09 -25.30
CA ILE A 571 9.91 18.66 -25.90
C ILE A 571 10.18 19.42 -27.20
N SER A 572 9.22 19.46 -28.11
CA SER A 572 9.39 20.19 -29.38
C SER A 572 9.69 21.67 -29.16
N LYS A 573 9.02 22.32 -28.22
CA LYS A 573 9.27 23.73 -27.90
C LYS A 573 10.67 23.98 -27.30
N VAL A 574 11.12 23.08 -26.41
CA VAL A 574 12.48 23.14 -25.84
C VAL A 574 13.54 23.00 -26.94
N GLU A 575 13.36 22.05 -27.86
CA GLU A 575 14.25 21.81 -29.01
C GLU A 575 14.20 22.96 -30.02
N ASP A 576 13.01 23.55 -30.29
CA ASP A 576 12.84 24.71 -31.16
C ASP A 576 13.55 25.96 -30.61
N ASP A 577 13.65 26.09 -29.29
CA ASP A 577 14.41 27.16 -28.60
C ASP A 577 15.94 26.93 -28.64
N GLY A 578 16.39 25.75 -29.12
CA GLY A 578 17.80 25.40 -29.31
C GLY A 578 18.40 24.65 -28.13
N ASP A 579 17.59 24.24 -27.12
CA ASP A 579 18.03 23.44 -25.99
C ASP A 579 17.97 21.93 -26.32
N GLU A 580 18.92 21.12 -25.80
CA GLU A 580 19.01 19.69 -26.09
C GLU A 580 18.26 18.85 -25.04
N VAL A 581 17.20 18.14 -25.48
CA VAL A 581 16.49 17.18 -24.66
C VAL A 581 17.16 15.82 -24.77
N VAL A 582 17.75 15.33 -23.69
CA VAL A 582 18.48 14.05 -23.67
C VAL A 582 17.60 12.85 -23.32
N TYR A 583 16.51 13.07 -22.57
CA TYR A 583 15.62 12.01 -22.16
C TYR A 583 14.26 12.55 -21.67
N SER A 584 13.25 11.69 -21.69
CA SER A 584 11.96 11.96 -21.06
C SER A 584 11.30 10.65 -20.63
N ASP A 585 10.69 10.65 -19.46
CA ASP A 585 9.97 9.49 -18.93
C ASP A 585 8.65 9.88 -18.28
N THR A 586 7.59 9.67 -19.01
CA THR A 586 6.17 9.80 -18.56
C THR A 586 5.79 11.22 -18.16
N ASP A 587 6.38 11.80 -17.14
CA ASP A 587 6.10 13.10 -16.52
C ASP A 587 7.35 13.97 -16.33
N SER A 588 8.53 13.48 -16.70
CA SER A 588 9.78 14.21 -16.55
C SER A 588 10.51 14.44 -17.89
N ILE A 589 11.20 15.58 -18.00
CA ILE A 589 12.01 15.98 -19.16
C ILE A 589 13.41 16.32 -18.67
N PHE A 590 14.42 15.78 -19.36
CA PHE A 590 15.84 15.94 -19.05
C PHE A 590 16.49 16.79 -20.12
N VAL A 591 17.03 17.96 -19.75
CA VAL A 591 17.59 18.95 -20.67
C VAL A 591 19.03 19.25 -20.27
N ILE A 592 19.96 19.32 -21.22
CA ILE A 592 21.34 19.74 -20.97
C ILE A 592 21.39 21.23 -20.65
N ALA A 593 22.08 21.58 -19.58
CA ALA A 593 22.34 22.98 -19.22
C ALA A 593 23.57 23.50 -19.99
N PRO A 594 23.58 24.78 -20.45
CA PRO A 594 24.67 25.36 -21.19
C PRO A 594 25.85 25.73 -20.28
N THR A 595 26.69 24.77 -19.92
CA THR A 595 27.81 24.93 -18.94
C THR A 595 29.19 24.84 -19.54
N GLU A 596 29.35 24.91 -20.87
CA GLU A 596 30.58 24.98 -21.68
C GLU A 596 31.84 24.37 -21.03
N GLY A 597 31.96 23.03 -21.05
CA GLY A 597 33.21 22.35 -20.66
C GLY A 597 33.52 22.34 -19.14
N ALA A 598 32.57 22.69 -18.31
CA ALA A 598 32.75 22.60 -16.87
C ALA A 598 32.90 21.13 -16.40
N PRO A 599 33.76 20.88 -15.39
CA PRO A 599 33.97 19.52 -14.90
C PRO A 599 32.69 18.96 -14.31
N MET A 600 32.37 17.67 -14.60
CA MET A 600 31.22 16.97 -14.05
C MET A 600 31.43 16.54 -12.60
N ASN A 601 32.68 16.21 -12.27
CA ASN A 601 33.08 15.79 -10.92
C ASN A 601 33.51 17.00 -10.12
N LYS A 602 33.12 17.05 -8.85
CA LYS A 602 33.46 18.14 -7.92
C LYS A 602 34.96 18.07 -7.61
N PRO A 603 35.76 19.06 -8.04
CA PRO A 603 37.19 19.10 -7.72
C PRO A 603 37.42 19.40 -6.24
N THR A 604 38.61 19.06 -5.75
CA THR A 604 38.99 19.29 -4.34
C THR A 604 39.37 20.74 -4.05
N GLY A 605 39.60 21.60 -5.07
CA GLY A 605 39.91 23.02 -4.89
C GLY A 605 40.42 23.71 -6.16
N GLY A 606 40.77 24.99 -6.03
CA GLY A 606 41.35 25.80 -7.11
C GLY A 606 40.32 26.29 -8.16
N VAL A 607 40.83 26.73 -9.29
CA VAL A 607 40.03 27.27 -10.42
C VAL A 607 38.97 26.27 -10.94
N GLU A 608 39.28 25.00 -10.89
CA GLU A 608 38.35 23.94 -11.30
C GLU A 608 37.13 23.84 -10.38
N LEU A 609 37.32 24.02 -9.07
CA LEU A 609 36.23 24.07 -8.11
C LEU A 609 35.35 25.30 -8.33
N GLU A 610 35.95 26.47 -8.59
CA GLU A 610 35.20 27.68 -8.94
C GLU A 610 34.41 27.49 -10.23
N GLY A 611 34.97 26.80 -11.21
CA GLY A 611 34.31 26.44 -12.46
C GLY A 611 33.13 25.51 -12.25
N TRP A 612 33.29 24.53 -11.38
CA TRP A 612 32.22 23.58 -11.00
C TRP A 612 31.08 24.29 -10.25
N GLU A 613 31.37 25.13 -9.26
CA GLU A 613 30.35 25.87 -8.49
C GLU A 613 29.58 26.86 -9.40
N LYS A 614 30.28 27.51 -10.34
CA LYS A 614 29.65 28.38 -11.34
C LYS A 614 28.71 27.55 -12.24
N ALA A 615 29.14 26.39 -12.73
CA ALA A 615 28.31 25.52 -13.57
C ALA A 615 27.08 25.02 -12.79
N ARG A 616 27.27 24.66 -11.53
CA ARG A 616 26.16 24.28 -10.63
C ARG A 616 25.14 25.41 -10.53
N THR A 617 25.58 26.62 -10.21
CA THR A 617 24.69 27.80 -10.08
C THR A 617 23.95 28.08 -11.39
N SER A 618 24.68 28.12 -12.52
CA SER A 618 24.07 28.33 -13.86
C SER A 618 23.05 27.24 -14.19
N THR A 619 23.31 25.98 -13.82
CA THR A 619 22.38 24.86 -14.03
C THR A 619 21.10 25.02 -13.23
N LEU A 620 21.18 25.48 -11.97
CA LEU A 620 20.00 25.74 -11.14
C LEU A 620 19.14 26.88 -11.71
N GLU A 621 19.78 27.99 -12.11
CA GLU A 621 19.11 29.13 -12.74
C GLU A 621 18.46 28.73 -14.08
N PHE A 622 19.13 27.93 -14.89
CA PHE A 622 18.61 27.42 -16.14
C PHE A 622 17.39 26.52 -15.91
N GLY A 623 17.46 25.58 -14.97
CA GLY A 623 16.34 24.70 -14.64
C GLY A 623 15.10 25.47 -14.18
N GLN A 624 15.29 26.46 -13.32
CA GLN A 624 14.21 27.32 -12.86
C GLN A 624 13.61 28.13 -14.02
N SER A 625 14.43 28.71 -14.87
CA SER A 625 14.01 29.48 -16.05
C SER A 625 13.20 28.60 -17.04
N LEU A 626 13.63 27.37 -17.28
CA LEU A 626 12.91 26.43 -18.14
C LEU A 626 11.54 26.07 -17.55
N ALA A 627 11.47 25.78 -16.27
CA ALA A 627 10.21 25.45 -15.60
C ALA A 627 9.20 26.61 -15.71
N GLU A 628 9.63 27.84 -15.48
CA GLU A 628 8.78 29.04 -15.62
C GLU A 628 8.35 29.28 -17.07
N ARG A 629 9.28 29.16 -18.03
CA ARG A 629 9.04 29.45 -19.46
C ARG A 629 8.05 28.49 -20.11
N PHE A 630 8.05 27.22 -19.73
CA PHE A 630 7.21 26.19 -20.34
C PHE A 630 5.99 25.76 -19.51
N THR A 631 5.83 26.31 -18.30
CA THR A 631 4.62 26.14 -17.50
C THR A 631 3.41 26.78 -18.16
N ARG A 632 2.29 26.02 -18.21
CA ARG A 632 1.00 26.51 -18.68
C ARG A 632 -0.15 25.86 -17.92
N GLU A 633 -1.36 26.38 -18.06
CA GLU A 633 -2.54 25.78 -17.45
C GLU A 633 -2.71 24.30 -17.88
N GLY A 634 -2.82 23.40 -16.89
CA GLY A 634 -2.92 21.95 -17.09
C GLY A 634 -1.64 21.24 -17.48
N ALA A 635 -0.49 21.96 -17.52
CA ALA A 635 0.84 21.41 -17.76
C ALA A 635 1.91 22.22 -17.02
N GLU A 636 1.75 22.34 -15.70
CA GLU A 636 2.70 23.05 -14.85
C GLU A 636 3.97 22.20 -14.68
N LEU A 637 5.14 22.82 -14.88
CA LEU A 637 6.46 22.21 -14.70
C LEU A 637 7.11 22.72 -13.42
N GLU A 638 7.72 21.80 -12.69
CA GLU A 638 8.57 22.10 -11.53
C GLU A 638 10.01 21.70 -11.87
N PHE A 639 10.99 22.52 -11.49
CA PHE A 639 12.38 22.13 -11.52
C PHE A 639 12.65 21.19 -10.34
N GLU A 640 12.86 19.91 -10.62
CA GLU A 640 12.94 18.87 -9.58
C GLU A 640 14.39 18.58 -9.17
N THR A 641 15.32 18.49 -10.12
CA THR A 641 16.66 17.97 -9.83
C THR A 641 17.69 18.54 -10.81
N ALA A 642 18.91 18.83 -10.30
CA ALA A 642 20.08 19.09 -11.12
C ALA A 642 21.08 17.95 -10.98
N LEU A 643 21.62 17.49 -12.13
CA LEU A 643 22.62 16.44 -12.21
C LEU A 643 23.92 17.03 -12.80
N SER A 644 25.08 16.79 -12.18
CA SER A 644 26.36 17.14 -12.80
C SER A 644 26.76 16.15 -13.90
N SER A 645 26.31 14.90 -13.81
CA SER A 645 26.48 13.88 -14.84
C SER A 645 25.25 12.98 -14.92
N PHE A 646 24.90 12.59 -16.15
CA PHE A 646 23.79 11.68 -16.45
C PHE A 646 24.32 10.59 -17.40
N PHE A 647 24.01 9.34 -17.13
CA PHE A 647 24.36 8.20 -17.96
C PHE A 647 23.16 7.33 -18.27
N SER A 648 23.05 6.90 -19.52
CA SER A 648 22.17 5.82 -19.95
C SER A 648 22.91 4.90 -20.93
N HIS A 649 22.53 3.62 -20.93
CA HIS A 649 23.03 2.68 -21.94
C HIS A 649 22.12 2.55 -23.18
N GLY A 650 21.19 3.50 -23.37
CA GLY A 650 20.25 3.53 -24.50
C GLY A 650 18.91 2.81 -24.26
N ALA A 651 18.69 2.18 -23.11
CA ALA A 651 17.43 1.53 -22.82
C ALA A 651 16.45 2.45 -22.07
N LYS A 652 15.20 2.49 -22.53
CA LYS A 652 14.13 3.26 -21.88
C LYS A 652 13.96 2.87 -20.42
N LYS A 653 13.74 3.87 -19.55
CA LYS A 653 13.54 3.72 -18.09
C LYS A 653 14.78 3.20 -17.33
N ARG A 654 15.98 3.37 -17.91
CA ARG A 654 17.25 2.96 -17.28
C ARG A 654 18.28 4.06 -17.40
N TYR A 655 18.53 4.74 -16.30
CA TYR A 655 19.50 5.82 -16.21
C TYR A 655 20.07 5.96 -14.81
N VAL A 656 21.21 6.61 -14.72
CA VAL A 656 21.85 7.02 -13.47
C VAL A 656 22.29 8.46 -13.59
N GLY A 657 22.39 9.18 -12.47
CA GLY A 657 22.88 10.56 -12.45
C GLY A 657 23.48 10.92 -11.11
N ARG A 658 24.47 11.82 -11.12
CA ARG A 658 25.00 12.42 -9.91
C ARG A 658 24.23 13.69 -9.60
N VAL A 659 23.36 13.60 -8.60
CA VAL A 659 22.55 14.74 -8.15
C VAL A 659 23.43 15.75 -7.43
N VAL A 660 23.27 17.02 -7.76
CA VAL A 660 23.94 18.16 -7.09
C VAL A 660 22.96 19.12 -6.44
N TRP A 661 21.66 18.92 -6.68
CA TRP A 661 20.55 19.64 -6.05
C TRP A 661 19.26 18.79 -6.19
N PRO A 662 18.38 18.69 -5.17
CA PRO A 662 18.41 19.38 -3.86
C PRO A 662 19.41 18.79 -2.86
N ARG A 663 19.82 17.55 -3.00
CA ARG A 663 20.83 16.88 -2.14
C ARG A 663 21.85 16.17 -3.01
N GLU A 664 23.10 16.16 -2.57
CA GLU A 664 24.14 15.36 -3.27
C GLU A 664 23.88 13.87 -3.02
N GLU A 665 23.51 13.14 -4.08
CA GLU A 665 23.29 11.68 -4.05
C GLU A 665 23.48 11.06 -5.44
N MET A 666 23.59 9.74 -5.51
CA MET A 666 23.55 9.01 -6.77
C MET A 666 22.13 8.51 -7.05
N LEU A 667 21.53 9.01 -8.11
CA LEU A 667 20.21 8.60 -8.60
C LEU A 667 20.34 7.39 -9.52
N ILE A 668 19.75 6.24 -9.18
CA ILE A 668 19.71 5.04 -10.01
C ILE A 668 18.26 4.68 -10.30
N ARG A 669 17.91 4.53 -11.60
CA ARG A 669 16.57 4.15 -12.03
C ARG A 669 16.60 2.96 -12.98
N GLY A 670 15.67 2.02 -12.77
CA GLY A 670 15.39 0.92 -13.70
C GLY A 670 16.41 -0.21 -13.76
N TYR A 671 17.55 -0.07 -13.12
CA TYR A 671 18.57 -1.11 -13.06
C TYR A 671 18.35 -2.13 -11.95
N GLU A 672 19.06 -3.25 -12.04
CA GLU A 672 18.97 -4.38 -11.14
C GLU A 672 19.40 -4.08 -9.70
N VAL A 673 20.10 -2.99 -9.44
CA VAL A 673 20.54 -2.54 -8.09
C VAL A 673 19.41 -2.52 -7.08
N ARG A 674 18.21 -2.08 -7.48
CA ARG A 674 17.03 -1.99 -6.62
C ARG A 674 16.03 -3.13 -6.81
N ARG A 675 16.38 -4.14 -7.59
CA ARG A 675 15.49 -5.26 -7.86
C ARG A 675 15.61 -6.33 -6.77
N THR A 676 14.50 -6.74 -6.25
CA THR A 676 14.41 -7.76 -5.19
C THR A 676 14.78 -9.17 -5.67
N ASP A 677 14.84 -9.42 -6.98
CA ASP A 677 15.29 -10.69 -7.58
C ASP A 677 16.76 -10.65 -8.03
N SER A 678 17.51 -9.64 -7.62
CA SER A 678 18.97 -9.53 -7.73
C SER A 678 19.65 -10.15 -6.50
N PHE A 679 20.94 -10.34 -6.57
CA PHE A 679 21.78 -10.75 -5.44
C PHE A 679 22.77 -9.65 -5.08
N GLN A 680 23.26 -9.63 -3.83
CA GLN A 680 24.00 -8.51 -3.26
C GLN A 680 25.23 -8.14 -4.08
N LEU A 681 26.06 -9.12 -4.44
CA LEU A 681 27.27 -8.88 -5.25
C LEU A 681 26.97 -8.16 -6.57
N LEU A 682 25.88 -8.51 -7.26
CA LEU A 682 25.50 -7.82 -8.51
C LEU A 682 25.08 -6.37 -8.24
N SER A 683 24.34 -6.13 -7.17
CA SER A 683 23.90 -4.78 -6.80
C SER A 683 25.07 -3.89 -6.43
N ASP A 684 26.01 -4.39 -5.64
CA ASP A 684 27.19 -3.64 -5.19
C ASP A 684 28.16 -3.36 -6.36
N THR A 685 28.42 -4.38 -7.17
CA THR A 685 29.27 -4.23 -8.37
C THR A 685 28.67 -3.21 -9.35
N MET A 686 27.33 -3.26 -9.54
CA MET A 686 26.66 -2.34 -10.45
C MET A 686 26.66 -0.91 -9.89
N THR A 687 26.52 -0.72 -8.61
CA THR A 687 26.61 0.59 -7.93
C THR A 687 28.02 1.17 -8.11
N GLN A 688 29.04 0.42 -7.79
CA GLN A 688 30.43 0.83 -7.95
C GLN A 688 30.78 1.14 -9.42
N MET A 689 30.29 0.31 -10.35
CA MET A 689 30.45 0.55 -11.79
C MET A 689 29.85 1.89 -12.21
N PHE A 690 28.65 2.24 -11.72
CA PHE A 690 28.02 3.51 -12.02
C PHE A 690 28.76 4.71 -11.43
N GLU A 691 29.29 4.60 -10.22
CA GLU A 691 30.14 5.63 -9.64
C GLU A 691 31.35 5.92 -10.53
N MET A 692 32.05 4.86 -10.97
CA MET A 692 33.21 4.99 -11.86
C MET A 692 32.86 5.58 -13.21
N ILE A 693 31.71 5.18 -13.82
CA ILE A 693 31.23 5.73 -15.08
C ILE A 693 30.90 7.23 -14.94
N LEU A 694 30.19 7.61 -13.89
CA LEU A 694 29.85 9.03 -13.64
C LEU A 694 31.09 9.88 -13.32
N ASP A 695 32.18 9.24 -12.85
CA ASP A 695 33.51 9.86 -12.66
C ASP A 695 34.34 9.94 -13.94
N GLY A 696 33.84 9.42 -15.08
CA GLY A 696 34.55 9.38 -16.35
C GLY A 696 35.63 8.29 -16.43
N ASN A 697 35.56 7.29 -15.53
CA ASN A 697 36.50 6.15 -15.49
C ASN A 697 35.85 4.88 -16.04
N GLU A 698 35.43 4.91 -17.31
CA GLU A 698 34.74 3.78 -17.95
C GLU A 698 35.68 2.55 -18.09
N ILE A 699 36.97 2.76 -18.33
CA ILE A 699 37.95 1.67 -18.44
C ILE A 699 38.08 0.96 -17.08
N GLY A 700 38.26 1.72 -16.01
CA GLY A 700 38.30 1.17 -14.65
C GLY A 700 37.03 0.42 -14.27
N ALA A 701 35.86 0.92 -14.67
CA ALA A 701 34.57 0.26 -14.45
C ALA A 701 34.49 -1.12 -15.12
N VAL A 702 34.99 -1.22 -16.37
CA VAL A 702 35.07 -2.49 -17.10
C VAL A 702 36.05 -3.45 -16.43
N ASP A 703 37.25 -2.99 -16.05
CA ASP A 703 38.30 -3.83 -15.45
C ASP A 703 37.85 -4.33 -14.04
N MET A 704 37.21 -3.49 -13.26
CA MET A 704 36.59 -3.91 -11.98
C MET A 704 35.52 -4.97 -12.23
N THR A 705 34.63 -4.79 -13.22
CA THR A 705 33.60 -5.76 -13.58
C THR A 705 34.17 -7.13 -13.95
N LYS A 706 35.26 -7.17 -14.77
CA LYS A 706 35.97 -8.41 -15.10
C LYS A 706 36.56 -9.07 -13.87
N SER A 707 37.23 -8.31 -13.01
CA SER A 707 37.83 -8.82 -11.76
C SER A 707 36.78 -9.51 -10.88
N VAL A 708 35.60 -8.92 -10.74
CA VAL A 708 34.50 -9.54 -9.96
C VAL A 708 33.99 -10.83 -10.60
N ILE A 709 33.82 -10.86 -11.93
CA ILE A 709 33.43 -12.07 -12.67
C ILE A 709 34.49 -13.17 -12.51
N ASP A 710 35.77 -12.85 -12.54
CA ASP A 710 36.84 -13.82 -12.37
C ASP A 710 36.94 -14.36 -10.95
N LYS A 711 36.69 -13.53 -9.91
CA LYS A 711 36.56 -13.99 -8.51
C LYS A 711 35.44 -14.98 -8.33
N VAL A 712 34.27 -14.75 -8.95
CA VAL A 712 33.13 -15.69 -8.92
C VAL A 712 33.51 -17.02 -9.57
N LYS A 713 34.20 -17.00 -10.74
CA LYS A 713 34.67 -18.22 -11.40
C LYS A 713 35.70 -18.98 -10.57
N ALA A 714 36.56 -18.26 -9.83
CA ALA A 714 37.54 -18.86 -8.94
C ALA A 714 36.92 -19.48 -7.67
N GLY A 715 35.68 -19.10 -7.33
CA GLY A 715 35.03 -19.53 -6.10
C GLY A 715 35.45 -18.72 -4.86
N GLU A 716 35.96 -17.51 -5.07
CA GLU A 716 36.47 -16.61 -4.04
C GLU A 716 35.41 -15.70 -3.41
N VAL A 717 34.13 -15.89 -3.78
CA VAL A 717 33.00 -15.08 -3.29
C VAL A 717 32.19 -15.85 -2.26
N GLU A 718 31.82 -15.20 -1.20
CA GLU A 718 30.96 -15.79 -0.17
C GLU A 718 29.55 -16.06 -0.72
N ALA A 719 28.99 -17.22 -0.41
CA ALA A 719 27.66 -17.62 -0.83
C ALA A 719 26.54 -16.66 -0.35
N SER A 720 26.73 -16.02 0.80
CA SER A 720 25.84 -15.00 1.37
C SER A 720 25.59 -13.83 0.40
N GLN A 721 26.59 -13.45 -0.40
CA GLN A 721 26.48 -12.38 -1.41
C GLN A 721 25.74 -12.81 -2.69
N LEU A 722 25.48 -14.11 -2.86
CA LEU A 722 24.89 -14.70 -4.07
C LEU A 722 23.43 -15.14 -3.89
N ILE A 723 22.83 -14.91 -2.73
CA ILE A 723 21.45 -15.28 -2.43
C ILE A 723 20.49 -14.52 -3.36
N ILE A 724 19.64 -15.27 -4.05
CA ILE A 724 18.56 -14.74 -4.86
C ILE A 724 17.25 -14.89 -4.08
N SER A 725 16.52 -13.80 -3.90
CA SER A 725 15.22 -13.83 -3.22
C SER A 725 14.09 -13.52 -4.20
N ARG A 726 13.06 -14.36 -4.22
CA ARG A 726 11.92 -14.16 -5.12
C ARG A 726 10.60 -14.53 -4.45
N SER A 727 9.57 -13.69 -4.66
CA SER A 727 8.24 -13.97 -4.13
C SER A 727 7.64 -15.23 -4.76
N CYS A 728 7.20 -16.15 -3.92
CA CYS A 728 6.58 -17.42 -4.31
C CYS A 728 5.11 -17.44 -3.90
N LYS A 729 4.23 -17.75 -4.86
CA LYS A 729 2.80 -17.94 -4.60
C LYS A 729 2.52 -19.41 -4.37
N GLY A 730 1.62 -19.71 -3.46
CA GLY A 730 1.11 -21.05 -3.21
C GLY A 730 -0.30 -20.98 -2.63
N LYS A 731 -0.98 -22.07 -2.54
CA LYS A 731 -2.27 -22.18 -1.89
C LYS A 731 -2.30 -23.43 -1.01
N TRP A 732 -2.71 -23.27 0.25
CA TRP A 732 -2.90 -24.41 1.12
C TRP A 732 -4.15 -25.22 0.71
N ASN A 733 -3.99 -26.51 0.50
CA ASN A 733 -5.07 -27.42 0.22
C ASN A 733 -5.43 -28.20 1.49
N SER A 734 -6.45 -27.73 2.21
CA SER A 734 -6.89 -28.32 3.49
C SER A 734 -7.44 -29.77 3.36
N LYS A 735 -7.77 -30.25 2.17
CA LYS A 735 -8.24 -31.63 1.97
C LYS A 735 -7.12 -32.64 1.85
N LYS A 736 -5.96 -32.17 1.37
CA LYS A 736 -4.77 -33.01 1.16
C LYS A 736 -3.68 -32.69 2.17
N GLU A 737 -3.86 -31.63 2.95
CA GLU A 737 -2.87 -31.12 3.90
C GLU A 737 -1.51 -30.83 3.25
N GLU A 738 -1.56 -30.28 2.02
CA GLU A 738 -0.37 -29.98 1.22
C GLU A 738 -0.43 -28.59 0.59
N TRP A 739 0.73 -28.02 0.28
CA TRP A 739 0.84 -26.79 -0.49
C TRP A 739 0.69 -27.06 -1.99
N ASP A 740 -0.21 -26.35 -2.64
CA ASP A 740 -0.47 -26.39 -4.08
C ASP A 740 0.21 -25.19 -4.78
N PHE A 741 1.10 -25.48 -5.70
CA PHE A 741 1.82 -24.52 -6.54
C PHE A 741 1.33 -24.49 -7.99
N SER A 742 0.19 -25.12 -8.31
CA SER A 742 -0.39 -25.20 -9.66
C SER A 742 -0.73 -23.84 -10.29
N VAL A 743 -0.65 -22.77 -9.53
CA VAL A 743 -0.68 -21.38 -10.06
C VAL A 743 0.42 -21.15 -11.09
N TYR A 744 1.49 -21.93 -11.05
CA TYR A 744 2.60 -21.90 -12.00
C TYR A 744 2.47 -23.03 -13.03
N LYS A 745 2.52 -22.68 -14.33
CA LYS A 745 2.43 -23.68 -15.43
C LYS A 745 3.55 -24.72 -15.41
N ASN A 746 4.72 -24.37 -14.89
CA ASN A 746 5.90 -25.23 -14.77
C ASN A 746 6.53 -25.03 -13.40
N GLU A 747 5.87 -25.51 -12.36
CA GLU A 747 6.32 -25.32 -10.98
C GLU A 747 7.70 -25.93 -10.71
N ASP A 748 8.00 -27.11 -11.20
CA ASP A 748 9.29 -27.79 -10.99
C ASP A 748 10.44 -27.19 -11.79
N GLY A 749 10.17 -26.39 -12.80
CA GLY A 749 11.18 -25.66 -13.57
C GLY A 749 11.58 -24.32 -12.95
N LEU A 750 10.86 -23.88 -11.91
CA LEU A 750 11.09 -22.57 -11.29
C LEU A 750 11.94 -22.71 -10.02
N PRO A 751 13.16 -22.12 -9.98
CA PRO A 751 14.08 -22.26 -8.84
C PRO A 751 13.46 -21.87 -7.50
N TYR A 752 12.75 -20.76 -7.43
CA TYR A 752 12.11 -20.26 -6.20
C TYR A 752 10.93 -21.12 -5.71
N VAL A 753 10.25 -21.87 -6.61
CA VAL A 753 9.21 -22.82 -6.20
C VAL A 753 9.84 -24.07 -5.62
N ARG A 754 10.93 -24.55 -6.23
CA ARG A 754 11.71 -25.69 -5.69
C ARG A 754 12.28 -25.36 -4.32
N ALA A 755 12.84 -24.14 -4.17
CA ALA A 755 13.33 -23.67 -2.88
C ALA A 755 12.19 -23.56 -1.83
N ALA A 756 11.00 -23.10 -2.23
CA ALA A 756 9.84 -23.09 -1.34
C ALA A 756 9.43 -24.50 -0.90
N LYS A 757 9.43 -25.47 -1.82
CA LYS A 757 9.17 -26.87 -1.49
C LYS A 757 10.22 -27.47 -0.54
N GLN A 758 11.51 -27.14 -0.74
CA GLN A 758 12.58 -27.56 0.18
C GLN A 758 12.38 -26.95 1.57
N ARG A 759 12.13 -25.66 1.65
CA ARG A 759 11.83 -24.93 2.89
C ARG A 759 10.69 -25.58 3.67
N ILE A 760 9.60 -25.94 3.01
CA ILE A 760 8.45 -26.62 3.61
C ILE A 760 8.81 -28.01 4.09
N ALA A 761 9.61 -28.75 3.32
CA ALA A 761 10.07 -30.09 3.69
C ALA A 761 11.01 -30.08 4.90
N GLU A 762 11.74 -28.99 5.14
CA GLU A 762 12.59 -28.75 6.31
C GLU A 762 11.79 -28.23 7.51
N GLY A 763 10.45 -28.19 7.44
CA GLY A 763 9.58 -27.72 8.53
C GLY A 763 9.52 -26.20 8.69
N LEU A 764 10.17 -25.44 7.81
CA LEU A 764 10.19 -23.98 7.88
C LEU A 764 8.91 -23.39 7.31
N GLN A 765 8.50 -22.29 7.89
CA GLN A 765 7.29 -21.59 7.51
C GLN A 765 7.29 -21.13 6.05
N PHE A 766 6.18 -21.36 5.36
CA PHE A 766 5.90 -20.81 4.04
C PHE A 766 4.61 -20.00 4.03
N THR A 767 4.71 -18.76 3.56
CA THR A 767 3.57 -17.85 3.39
C THR A 767 3.38 -17.52 1.91
N PRO A 768 2.14 -17.62 1.36
CA PRO A 768 1.89 -17.27 -0.03
C PRO A 768 2.30 -15.84 -0.37
N GLY A 769 3.26 -15.71 -1.27
CA GLY A 769 3.78 -14.42 -1.72
C GLY A 769 4.99 -13.93 -0.97
N MET A 770 5.46 -14.62 0.07
CA MET A 770 6.74 -14.32 0.73
C MET A 770 7.91 -14.46 -0.26
N LYS A 771 9.01 -13.79 0.02
CA LYS A 771 10.26 -13.99 -0.70
C LYS A 771 10.99 -15.20 -0.17
N VAL A 772 11.27 -16.14 -1.06
CA VAL A 772 12.07 -17.32 -0.76
C VAL A 772 13.50 -17.09 -1.24
N GLY A 773 14.45 -17.21 -0.34
CA GLY A 773 15.88 -17.13 -0.63
C GLY A 773 16.45 -18.47 -1.08
N TYR A 774 17.32 -18.44 -2.07
CA TYR A 774 18.01 -19.64 -2.56
C TYR A 774 19.32 -19.31 -3.23
N ILE A 775 20.18 -20.31 -3.27
CA ILE A 775 21.41 -20.31 -4.06
C ILE A 775 21.25 -21.32 -5.20
N VAL A 776 21.76 -20.96 -6.36
CA VAL A 776 21.87 -21.85 -7.50
C VAL A 776 23.16 -22.65 -7.36
N THR A 777 23.02 -23.99 -7.33
CA THR A 777 24.11 -24.96 -7.22
C THR A 777 24.32 -25.67 -8.55
N GLU A 778 25.41 -26.37 -8.71
CA GLU A 778 25.58 -27.26 -9.86
C GLU A 778 24.41 -28.28 -9.94
N PRO A 779 23.92 -28.60 -11.14
CA PRO A 779 22.89 -29.61 -11.29
C PRO A 779 23.42 -30.99 -10.90
N ASP A 780 22.58 -31.84 -10.28
CA ASP A 780 22.92 -33.23 -10.06
C ASP A 780 23.20 -33.93 -11.39
N GLU A 781 24.14 -34.88 -11.42
CA GLU A 781 24.65 -35.54 -12.64
C GLU A 781 23.55 -36.13 -13.56
N ASN A 782 22.34 -36.36 -13.05
CA ASN A 782 21.19 -36.91 -13.77
C ASN A 782 20.07 -35.91 -14.07
N GLU A 783 20.16 -34.64 -13.65
CA GLU A 783 19.11 -33.65 -13.85
C GLU A 783 19.51 -32.59 -14.90
N LYS A 784 18.62 -32.35 -15.89
CA LYS A 784 18.75 -31.27 -16.86
C LYS A 784 18.34 -29.90 -16.29
N LYS A 785 17.95 -29.83 -15.01
CA LYS A 785 17.48 -28.62 -14.34
C LYS A 785 18.63 -28.01 -13.51
N LEU A 786 18.62 -26.69 -13.36
CA LEU A 786 19.54 -25.98 -12.45
C LEU A 786 19.45 -26.59 -11.04
N GLY A 787 20.56 -26.85 -10.39
CA GLY A 787 20.60 -27.15 -8.96
C GLY A 787 20.05 -25.96 -8.16
N VAL A 788 19.33 -26.22 -7.08
CA VAL A 788 18.79 -25.17 -6.21
C VAL A 788 18.85 -25.65 -4.77
N LYS A 789 19.43 -24.84 -3.90
CA LYS A 789 19.37 -25.04 -2.46
C LYS A 789 18.67 -23.86 -1.81
N ALA A 790 17.57 -24.11 -1.11
CA ALA A 790 16.94 -23.10 -0.25
C ALA A 790 17.97 -22.77 0.86
N TRP A 791 18.35 -21.50 0.95
CA TRP A 791 19.29 -21.05 1.96
C TRP A 791 19.13 -19.55 2.20
N LEU A 792 18.97 -19.19 3.44
CA LEU A 792 18.99 -17.83 3.93
C LEU A 792 19.79 -17.82 5.23
N VAL A 793 20.85 -17.03 5.28
CA VAL A 793 21.73 -16.90 6.44
C VAL A 793 20.97 -16.60 7.72
N ASP A 794 19.87 -15.89 7.61
CA ASP A 794 19.09 -15.38 8.74
C ASP A 794 17.99 -16.36 9.23
N GLU A 795 17.69 -17.41 8.45
CA GLU A 795 16.55 -18.29 8.73
C GLU A 795 16.92 -19.78 8.70
N ILE A 796 17.91 -20.16 7.91
CA ILE A 796 18.36 -21.53 7.74
C ILE A 796 19.85 -21.54 8.10
N GLY A 797 20.17 -22.03 9.28
CA GLY A 797 21.56 -22.23 9.72
C GLY A 797 22.26 -23.30 8.88
N GLY A 798 23.53 -23.51 9.15
CA GLY A 798 24.39 -24.52 8.52
C GLY A 798 25.41 -23.96 7.55
N ASP A 799 26.23 -24.84 7.01
CA ASP A 799 27.30 -24.46 6.08
C ASP A 799 26.70 -23.90 4.78
N PRO A 800 27.29 -22.82 4.24
CA PRO A 800 26.84 -22.25 2.98
C PRO A 800 27.00 -23.27 1.85
N PRO A 801 25.97 -23.41 0.97
CA PRO A 801 26.05 -24.36 -0.13
C PRO A 801 27.08 -23.89 -1.17
N GLU A 802 27.78 -24.87 -1.80
CA GLU A 802 28.60 -24.57 -2.98
C GLU A 802 27.71 -24.05 -4.12
N TYR A 803 28.08 -22.90 -4.69
CA TYR A 803 27.32 -22.28 -5.75
C TYR A 803 27.82 -22.65 -7.15
N ASP A 804 26.95 -22.64 -8.14
CA ASP A 804 27.28 -22.79 -9.56
C ASP A 804 28.05 -21.55 -10.06
N ARG A 805 29.37 -21.66 -10.13
CA ARG A 805 30.29 -20.59 -10.53
C ARG A 805 30.00 -20.05 -11.94
N GLU A 806 29.68 -20.96 -12.86
CA GLU A 806 29.41 -20.59 -14.25
C GLU A 806 28.08 -19.86 -14.39
N TYR A 807 27.05 -20.30 -13.69
CA TYR A 807 25.75 -19.62 -13.65
C TYR A 807 25.87 -18.18 -13.14
N TYR A 808 26.52 -17.96 -12.00
CA TYR A 808 26.64 -16.62 -11.42
C TYR A 808 27.55 -15.72 -12.27
N ALA A 809 28.68 -16.23 -12.82
CA ALA A 809 29.54 -15.49 -13.73
C ALA A 809 28.79 -15.04 -14.98
N LYS A 810 28.00 -15.92 -15.62
CA LYS A 810 27.14 -15.59 -16.78
C LYS A 810 26.07 -14.57 -16.40
N ARG A 811 25.46 -14.69 -15.23
CA ARG A 811 24.42 -13.77 -14.79
C ARG A 811 24.96 -12.36 -14.52
N LEU A 812 26.16 -12.27 -13.89
CA LEU A 812 26.90 -11.02 -13.73
C LEU A 812 27.21 -10.40 -15.09
N ALA A 813 27.88 -11.16 -15.97
CA ALA A 813 28.28 -10.69 -17.29
C ALA A 813 27.08 -10.22 -18.12
N LYS A 814 25.94 -10.92 -18.05
CA LYS A 814 24.71 -10.53 -18.75
C LYS A 814 24.12 -9.22 -18.24
N SER A 815 24.10 -9.01 -16.92
CA SER A 815 23.50 -7.81 -16.34
C SER A 815 24.42 -6.58 -16.46
N LEU A 816 25.70 -6.75 -16.18
CA LEU A 816 26.71 -5.69 -16.25
C LEU A 816 27.10 -5.39 -17.71
N GLY A 817 27.15 -6.43 -18.56
CA GLY A 817 27.45 -6.30 -19.98
C GLY A 817 26.51 -5.39 -20.76
N ARG A 818 25.26 -5.30 -20.37
CA ARG A 818 24.32 -4.33 -20.94
C ARG A 818 24.76 -2.88 -20.74
N VAL A 819 25.41 -2.59 -19.63
CA VAL A 819 25.91 -1.25 -19.30
C VAL A 819 27.24 -1.01 -20.00
N THR A 820 28.15 -1.98 -19.90
CA THR A 820 29.51 -1.87 -20.50
C THR A 820 29.49 -1.96 -22.03
N GLU A 821 28.40 -2.44 -22.64
CA GLU A 821 28.20 -2.42 -24.10
C GLU A 821 28.25 -1.00 -24.69
N ALA A 822 27.82 0.01 -23.93
CA ALA A 822 27.98 1.42 -24.29
C ALA A 822 29.45 1.82 -24.51
N PHE A 823 30.39 1.06 -23.95
CA PHE A 823 31.84 1.24 -24.06
C PHE A 823 32.52 0.13 -24.87
N GLY A 824 31.73 -0.65 -25.61
CA GLY A 824 32.25 -1.71 -26.53
C GLY A 824 32.55 -3.05 -25.80
N TRP A 825 32.03 -3.29 -24.61
CA TRP A 825 32.19 -4.53 -23.83
C TRP A 825 30.87 -5.22 -23.58
N ASP A 826 30.52 -6.20 -24.44
CA ASP A 826 29.34 -7.01 -24.31
C ASP A 826 29.49 -8.18 -23.30
N GLU A 827 28.44 -8.94 -23.07
CA GLU A 827 28.45 -10.14 -22.21
C GLU A 827 29.56 -11.14 -22.55
N LYS A 828 29.78 -11.38 -23.85
CA LYS A 828 30.79 -12.37 -24.33
C LYS A 828 32.20 -11.90 -24.04
N ASN A 829 32.46 -10.63 -24.29
CA ASN A 829 33.75 -10.01 -24.05
C ASN A 829 34.11 -9.97 -22.57
N LEU A 830 33.16 -9.69 -21.70
CA LEU A 830 33.33 -9.75 -20.25
C LEU A 830 33.66 -11.18 -19.76
N LEU A 831 32.97 -12.22 -20.27
CA LEU A 831 33.22 -13.61 -19.92
C LEU A 831 34.56 -14.15 -20.38
N LYS A 832 35.03 -13.71 -21.57
CA LYS A 832 36.32 -14.14 -22.15
C LYS A 832 37.50 -13.33 -21.64
N GLY A 833 37.26 -12.19 -21.02
CA GLY A 833 38.33 -11.27 -20.59
C GLY A 833 39.05 -10.49 -21.69
N ASN A 834 38.72 -10.73 -22.96
CA ASN A 834 39.36 -10.11 -24.10
C ASN A 834 38.34 -9.44 -25.04
N ARG A 835 38.66 -8.24 -25.53
CA ARG A 835 37.85 -7.57 -26.55
C ARG A 835 38.12 -8.27 -27.89
N GLN A 836 37.13 -8.90 -28.47
CA GLN A 836 37.21 -9.46 -29.81
C GLN A 836 37.01 -8.30 -30.81
N SER A 837 38.11 -7.69 -31.27
CA SER A 837 38.03 -6.73 -32.39
C SER A 837 37.54 -7.48 -33.63
N ASN A 838 36.46 -7.02 -34.23
CA ASN A 838 36.08 -7.45 -35.58
C ASN A 838 37.16 -7.03 -36.56
N LEU A 839 37.49 -7.91 -37.51
CA LEU A 839 38.50 -7.68 -38.55
C LEU A 839 38.21 -6.45 -39.44
N PHE A 840 37.05 -5.80 -39.24
CA PHE A 840 36.57 -4.64 -40.01
C PHE A 840 36.62 -3.31 -39.20
N ASP A 841 37.17 -3.31 -37.99
CA ASP A 841 37.31 -2.10 -37.15
C ASP A 841 38.67 -1.39 -37.41
N PHE A 842 39.39 -1.72 -38.50
CA PHE A 842 40.63 -1.05 -38.98
C PHE A 842 40.39 -0.29 -40.25
#